data_e336fda93a55909edd9b92b593ed13f4
#
_entry.id   e336fda93a55909edd9b92b593ed13f4
#
_cell.length_a   1.000
_cell.length_b   1.000
_cell.length_c   1.000
_cell.angle_alpha   90.00
_cell.angle_beta   90.00
_cell.angle_gamma   90.00
#
_symmetry.space_group_name_H-M   'P 1'
#
loop_
_entity.id
_entity.type
_entity.pdbx_description
1 polymer ?
#
loop_
_entity_poly.entity_id
_entity_poly.type
_entity_poly.pdbx_seq_one_letter_code
_entity_poly.pdbx_strand_id
1 'polypeptide(L)'
;MRKAVFLPVMILAVAYAAEEKVYEPDFTPQPPVKILSPEEELKTIDLPEGYRLELVLSERDGIKEPANLTFDGNGRMYIAELRTYMQDIDGSNEHDPIGVVSRHESTKRDGNFDKHTLYRDKMLLPRMVLPLDDRVLINETDTLDIFVYRDTNGDGIADTKEPWFVGGPKNGNLEHQQSGLIWTMDNWIYQTYNAYRLRWNGSQEPLKEGIPNGGGQWGLAQDNQGKIWWSNAGGEKGLWHFQTPILYGAFDVKGQFAEDFVQVWPKLGIADHQGGAGRTRLDKTLNHFTASCGQEVVRGDRLPADLRGDVLISEPVGRLIRRAKVTVEDGITHIANPYTQSEFIRSSDPNFRIVNMVNGPDGCLYLVDMYRGIIQEGNWVKDGSYLRKVVQQYGLDKVYGHGRVWRLVHNDFKPGPQPRMLEETPAQLVARLSHPNGWWRDTAQKLLVLKGDKSVVPALTELALNSQNPLARTHALWTLEGLGALEAKTVRAFLTDANPQLRQHGLRAGESLVRAGDKSLIDDFMKLGADKDSSVVLQSIMTAKLLGSNDIKAWADNSKFMQKALLASTSKGVKELGAIILTGSDQVGGRDYAADENKLLVKGQEIYRELCFACHGYDGKGMAIDGPKPGMTIAPPLGASKTVRGHRDGVVRALLNGMSGPIGGKTYDAQMVPMAMNSDEWIASVASYVRNSFGNKGAVITAKDVARIREEVKGMTGSWTNETLEAALPKLSPASKDWKVSASDQSETAQNGCDADGKTRWETKSDQKKGMWYQIELPVASKVGGIRMDLSSRPSAFPKNYKVEGSLDGKKWFALGSTHGLSSVCEAYFSEAKVTKFLRITLNDPTKGQPWAIQEFQLIALK
;
A
#
# COMPACT_ATOMS: atom_id res chain seq x y z
N MET A 1 80.09 -22.16 -2.52
CA MET A 1 78.62 -22.29 -2.85
C MET A 1 77.84 -22.57 -1.56
N ARG A 2 77.28 -21.55 -0.93
CA ARG A 2 76.41 -21.73 0.23
C ARG A 2 74.99 -21.47 -0.17
N LYS A 3 74.13 -22.48 -0.08
CA LYS A 3 72.66 -22.39 -0.31
C LYS A 3 72.01 -21.74 0.90
N ALA A 4 71.42 -20.59 0.76
CA ALA A 4 70.52 -19.99 1.72
C ALA A 4 69.12 -20.62 1.61
N VAL A 5 68.61 -21.14 2.72
CA VAL A 5 67.28 -21.67 2.86
C VAL A 5 66.42 -20.53 3.40
N PHE A 6 65.44 -20.05 2.62
CA PHE A 6 64.43 -19.13 3.09
C PHE A 6 63.27 -19.94 3.66
N LEU A 7 62.97 -19.79 4.94
CA LEU A 7 61.74 -20.23 5.60
C LEU A 7 60.69 -19.09 5.47
N PRO A 8 59.48 -19.34 5.00
CA PRO A 8 58.42 -18.34 5.08
C PRO A 8 57.81 -18.33 6.48
N VAL A 9 57.93 -17.20 7.17
CA VAL A 9 57.17 -16.93 8.40
C VAL A 9 55.73 -16.63 8.03
N MET A 10 54.83 -17.56 8.31
CA MET A 10 53.38 -17.38 8.18
C MET A 10 52.87 -16.57 9.39
N ILE A 11 52.63 -15.28 9.21
CA ILE A 11 51.95 -14.45 10.21
C ILE A 11 50.47 -14.78 10.16
N LEU A 12 49.98 -15.53 11.16
CA LEU A 12 48.54 -15.70 11.40
C LEU A 12 48.01 -14.36 11.96
N ALA A 13 47.39 -13.57 11.13
CA ALA A 13 46.56 -12.47 11.58
C ALA A 13 45.24 -13.04 12.14
N VAL A 14 45.15 -13.17 13.45
CA VAL A 14 43.88 -13.42 14.15
C VAL A 14 43.12 -12.10 14.12
N ALA A 15 42.22 -11.95 13.17
CA ALA A 15 41.22 -10.88 13.19
C ALA A 15 40.25 -11.19 14.35
N TYR A 16 40.46 -10.51 15.48
CA TYR A 16 39.41 -10.36 16.48
C TYR A 16 38.26 -9.55 15.79
N ALA A 17 37.22 -10.23 15.36
CA ALA A 17 35.96 -9.56 15.10
C ALA A 17 35.50 -9.01 16.46
N ALA A 18 35.58 -7.70 16.65
CA ALA A 18 34.92 -7.06 17.77
C ALA A 18 33.42 -7.40 17.66
N GLU A 19 32.88 -8.03 18.69
CA GLU A 19 31.44 -8.24 18.77
C GLU A 19 30.75 -6.86 18.65
N GLU A 20 30.02 -6.64 17.57
CA GLU A 20 29.23 -5.42 17.42
C GLU A 20 28.21 -5.38 18.57
N LYS A 21 28.32 -4.36 19.40
CA LYS A 21 27.40 -4.15 20.52
C LYS A 21 25.98 -3.93 19.98
N VAL A 22 25.06 -4.70 20.46
CA VAL A 22 23.62 -4.64 20.15
C VAL A 22 22.91 -3.80 21.18
N TYR A 23 21.88 -3.09 20.78
CA TYR A 23 20.97 -2.46 21.72
C TYR A 23 20.19 -3.55 22.49
N GLU A 24 20.40 -3.60 23.79
CA GLU A 24 19.61 -4.40 24.71
C GLU A 24 18.57 -3.48 25.40
N PRO A 25 17.26 -3.75 25.24
CA PRO A 25 16.24 -2.87 25.80
C PRO A 25 16.22 -2.96 27.33
N ASP A 26 16.36 -1.80 27.96
CA ASP A 26 16.10 -1.61 29.38
C ASP A 26 14.74 -0.87 29.54
N PHE A 27 13.77 -1.52 30.16
CA PHE A 27 12.43 -0.98 30.40
C PHE A 27 12.24 -0.42 31.82
N THR A 28 13.33 -0.10 32.53
CA THR A 28 13.25 0.57 33.83
C THR A 28 12.42 1.85 33.72
N PRO A 29 11.37 2.04 34.56
CA PRO A 29 10.53 3.23 34.52
C PRO A 29 11.33 4.53 34.56
N GLN A 30 10.96 5.46 33.70
CA GLN A 30 11.53 6.80 33.61
C GLN A 30 10.51 7.84 34.13
N PRO A 31 10.92 9.05 34.47
CA PRO A 31 9.97 10.12 34.70
C PRO A 31 9.06 10.32 33.49
N PRO A 32 7.74 10.50 33.68
CA PRO A 32 6.82 10.74 32.57
C PRO A 32 7.26 11.94 31.74
N VAL A 33 7.04 11.82 30.41
CA VAL A 33 7.34 12.89 29.47
C VAL A 33 6.53 14.15 29.81
N LYS A 34 7.13 15.32 29.61
CA LYS A 34 6.48 16.60 29.89
C LYS A 34 5.66 17.05 28.69
N ILE A 35 4.54 17.68 28.96
CA ILE A 35 3.78 18.45 27.98
C ILE A 35 4.42 19.85 27.93
N LEU A 36 4.96 20.22 26.76
CA LEU A 36 5.55 21.54 26.55
C LEU A 36 4.49 22.51 25.99
N SER A 37 4.60 23.80 26.34
CA SER A 37 3.88 24.83 25.61
C SER A 37 4.38 24.95 24.16
N PRO A 38 3.62 25.50 23.21
CA PRO A 38 4.10 25.70 21.84
C PRO A 38 5.42 26.48 21.77
N GLU A 39 5.60 27.46 22.66
CA GLU A 39 6.82 28.27 22.71
C GLU A 39 8.04 27.51 23.29
N GLU A 40 7.78 26.54 24.17
CA GLU A 40 8.83 25.63 24.68
C GLU A 40 9.19 24.57 23.65
N GLU A 41 8.20 24.02 22.94
CA GLU A 41 8.38 23.03 21.90
C GLU A 41 9.25 23.57 20.75
N LEU A 42 9.01 24.81 20.27
CA LEU A 42 9.85 25.46 19.26
C LEU A 42 11.34 25.43 19.59
N LYS A 43 11.72 25.46 20.87
CA LYS A 43 13.12 25.39 21.30
C LYS A 43 13.74 24.00 21.18
N THR A 44 12.93 22.97 20.97
CA THR A 44 13.36 21.58 20.81
C THR A 44 13.61 21.19 19.36
N ILE A 45 13.15 22.03 18.41
CA ILE A 45 13.11 21.75 16.98
C ILE A 45 14.36 22.26 16.28
N ASP A 46 15.07 21.37 15.59
CA ASP A 46 16.17 21.73 14.69
C ASP A 46 15.62 21.94 13.27
N LEU A 47 16.04 23.00 12.63
CA LEU A 47 15.71 23.42 11.28
C LEU A 47 16.99 23.85 10.54
N PRO A 48 17.07 23.75 9.20
CA PRO A 48 18.15 24.35 8.44
C PRO A 48 18.16 25.86 8.57
N GLU A 49 19.34 26.47 8.33
CA GLU A 49 19.52 27.91 8.38
C GLU A 49 18.51 28.64 7.49
N GLY A 50 17.96 29.74 7.98
CA GLY A 50 16.97 30.57 7.29
C GLY A 50 15.52 30.11 7.46
N TYR A 51 15.29 28.85 7.83
CA TYR A 51 13.94 28.34 8.10
C TYR A 51 13.52 28.56 9.55
N ARG A 52 12.23 28.77 9.76
CA ARG A 52 11.59 28.79 11.09
C ARG A 52 10.17 28.29 11.02
N LEU A 53 9.64 27.86 12.15
CA LEU A 53 8.22 27.56 12.32
C LEU A 53 7.52 28.72 13.01
N GLU A 54 6.32 29.04 12.53
CA GLU A 54 5.40 29.98 13.17
C GLU A 54 4.16 29.22 13.65
N LEU A 55 3.75 29.43 14.90
CA LEU A 55 2.51 28.87 15.42
C LEU A 55 1.31 29.52 14.72
N VAL A 56 0.43 28.68 14.15
CA VAL A 56 -0.80 29.13 13.49
C VAL A 56 -2.02 28.87 14.36
N LEU A 57 -2.11 27.63 14.87
CA LEU A 57 -3.17 27.18 15.78
C LEU A 57 -2.59 26.23 16.82
N SER A 58 -3.25 26.14 17.97
CA SER A 58 -2.89 25.22 19.04
C SER A 58 -4.14 24.74 19.79
N GLU A 59 -3.93 23.92 20.81
CA GLU A 59 -4.97 23.54 21.77
C GLU A 59 -5.65 24.74 22.44
N ARG A 60 -5.00 25.92 22.46
CA ARG A 60 -5.58 27.20 22.97
C ARG A 60 -6.71 27.70 22.07
N ASP A 61 -6.68 27.32 20.78
CA ASP A 61 -7.68 27.69 19.78
C ASP A 61 -8.75 26.59 19.63
N GLY A 62 -8.70 25.58 20.51
CA GLY A 62 -9.68 24.48 20.61
C GLY A 62 -9.43 23.29 19.72
N ILE A 63 -8.31 23.24 18.97
CA ILE A 63 -7.97 22.04 18.19
C ILE A 63 -7.41 20.94 19.10
N LYS A 64 -7.81 19.68 18.80
CA LYS A 64 -7.36 18.50 19.54
C LYS A 64 -7.15 17.33 18.57
N GLU A 65 -6.03 16.66 18.69
CA GLU A 65 -5.72 15.46 17.86
C GLU A 65 -5.90 15.71 16.35
N PRO A 66 -5.34 16.82 15.78
CA PRO A 66 -5.49 17.13 14.37
C PRO A 66 -4.74 16.08 13.52
N ALA A 67 -5.37 15.57 12.45
CA ALA A 67 -4.79 14.54 11.62
C ALA A 67 -4.71 14.92 10.13
N ASN A 68 -5.63 15.74 9.65
CA ASN A 68 -5.64 16.16 8.25
C ASN A 68 -6.07 17.63 8.14
N LEU A 69 -5.40 18.40 7.30
CA LEU A 69 -5.65 19.81 7.07
C LEU A 69 -5.84 20.06 5.57
N THR A 70 -6.76 20.95 5.22
CA THR A 70 -6.95 21.42 3.85
C THR A 70 -7.48 22.85 3.84
N PHE A 71 -7.38 23.52 2.67
CA PHE A 71 -7.89 24.88 2.50
C PHE A 71 -8.95 24.92 1.40
N ASP A 72 -10.01 25.73 1.62
CA ASP A 72 -10.94 26.06 0.56
C ASP A 72 -10.45 27.22 -0.32
N GLY A 73 -11.21 27.56 -1.38
CA GLY A 73 -10.82 28.59 -2.32
C GLY A 73 -10.70 30.01 -1.75
N ASN A 74 -11.16 30.25 -0.53
CA ASN A 74 -10.99 31.52 0.21
C ASN A 74 -9.90 31.45 1.29
N GLY A 75 -9.14 30.32 1.34
CA GLY A 75 -8.08 30.14 2.31
C GLY A 75 -8.56 29.83 3.73
N ARG A 76 -9.83 29.46 3.91
CA ARG A 76 -10.31 28.96 5.19
C ARG A 76 -9.77 27.54 5.38
N MET A 77 -9.26 27.28 6.58
CA MET A 77 -8.62 26.02 6.93
C MET A 77 -9.67 25.07 7.52
N TYR A 78 -9.69 23.83 7.06
CA TYR A 78 -10.49 22.73 7.61
C TYR A 78 -9.57 21.68 8.19
N ILE A 79 -9.83 21.25 9.42
CA ILE A 79 -9.01 20.28 10.15
C ILE A 79 -9.90 19.12 10.60
N ALA A 80 -9.54 17.89 10.22
CA ALA A 80 -10.12 16.68 10.80
C ALA A 80 -9.40 16.34 12.11
N GLU A 81 -10.14 16.15 13.17
CA GLU A 81 -9.64 15.90 14.53
C GLU A 81 -10.09 14.51 15.01
N LEU A 82 -9.12 13.65 15.33
CA LEU A 82 -9.33 12.25 15.73
C LEU A 82 -9.45 12.12 17.26
N ARG A 83 -10.44 12.76 17.87
CA ARG A 83 -10.53 12.98 19.30
C ARG A 83 -10.67 11.74 20.18
N THR A 84 -10.95 10.57 19.61
CA THR A 84 -11.00 9.28 20.32
C THR A 84 -9.80 8.38 20.07
N TYR A 85 -8.90 8.76 19.15
CA TYR A 85 -7.76 7.92 18.80
C TYR A 85 -6.80 7.77 19.98
N MET A 86 -6.57 6.51 20.43
CA MET A 86 -5.60 6.14 21.47
C MET A 86 -5.62 7.07 22.70
N GLN A 87 -6.78 7.27 23.31
CA GLN A 87 -6.93 8.08 24.53
C GLN A 87 -6.34 7.40 25.76
N ASP A 88 -6.09 6.11 25.66
CA ASP A 88 -5.34 5.32 26.62
C ASP A 88 -4.51 4.25 25.89
N ILE A 89 -3.72 3.49 26.64
CA ILE A 89 -2.81 2.47 26.10
C ILE A 89 -3.56 1.28 25.47
N ASP A 90 -4.84 1.08 25.80
CA ASP A 90 -5.66 -0.03 25.31
C ASP A 90 -6.54 0.37 24.11
N GLY A 91 -6.54 1.66 23.72
CA GLY A 91 -7.38 2.20 22.66
C GLY A 91 -8.86 2.12 23.01
N SER A 92 -9.21 2.39 24.28
CA SER A 92 -10.59 2.34 24.75
C SER A 92 -11.44 3.42 24.09
N ASN A 93 -12.69 3.09 23.77
CA ASN A 93 -13.69 4.04 23.24
C ASN A 93 -13.30 4.70 21.90
N GLU A 94 -12.40 4.12 21.11
CA GLU A 94 -11.99 4.69 19.81
C GLU A 94 -13.15 4.85 18.82
N HIS A 95 -14.22 4.05 18.98
CA HIS A 95 -15.43 4.12 18.14
C HIS A 95 -16.51 5.07 18.67
N ASP A 96 -16.22 5.89 19.67
CA ASP A 96 -17.17 6.92 20.12
C ASP A 96 -17.19 8.09 19.12
N PRO A 97 -18.38 8.56 18.67
CA PRO A 97 -18.47 9.60 17.66
C PRO A 97 -18.30 10.99 18.27
N ILE A 98 -17.11 11.32 18.78
CA ILE A 98 -16.77 12.64 19.34
C ILE A 98 -15.72 13.40 18.50
N GLY A 99 -15.28 12.82 17.38
CA GLY A 99 -14.43 13.50 16.40
C GLY A 99 -15.15 14.69 15.77
N VAL A 100 -14.38 15.61 15.22
CA VAL A 100 -14.91 16.82 14.58
C VAL A 100 -14.15 17.17 13.31
N VAL A 101 -14.78 17.97 12.47
CA VAL A 101 -14.10 18.81 11.47
C VAL A 101 -14.26 20.25 11.92
N SER A 102 -13.16 20.91 12.24
CA SER A 102 -13.14 22.34 12.60
C SER A 102 -12.80 23.21 11.38
N ARG A 103 -13.32 24.46 11.38
CA ARG A 103 -13.05 25.48 10.36
C ARG A 103 -12.46 26.73 11.00
N HIS A 104 -11.36 27.20 10.42
CA HIS A 104 -10.64 28.37 10.93
C HIS A 104 -10.50 29.42 9.82
N GLU A 105 -10.77 30.68 10.15
CA GLU A 105 -10.77 31.80 9.18
C GLU A 105 -9.84 32.93 9.66
N SER A 106 -9.08 33.48 8.70
CA SER A 106 -8.39 34.76 8.90
C SER A 106 -9.33 35.87 8.44
N THR A 107 -10.10 36.44 9.39
CA THR A 107 -11.14 37.44 9.04
C THR A 107 -10.53 38.74 8.53
N LYS A 108 -9.35 39.08 9.01
CA LYS A 108 -8.56 40.25 8.57
C LYS A 108 -7.68 39.99 7.35
N ARG A 109 -7.56 38.72 6.94
CA ARG A 109 -6.74 38.28 5.78
C ARG A 109 -5.25 38.54 5.94
N ASP A 110 -4.78 38.62 7.14
CA ASP A 110 -3.37 38.79 7.49
C ASP A 110 -2.64 37.47 7.71
N GLY A 111 -3.34 36.33 7.54
CA GLY A 111 -2.82 34.99 7.78
C GLY A 111 -2.84 34.59 9.25
N ASN A 112 -3.48 35.41 10.11
CA ASN A 112 -3.81 35.06 11.48
C ASN A 112 -5.25 34.55 11.53
N PHE A 113 -5.43 33.29 11.93
CA PHE A 113 -6.74 32.63 11.98
C PHE A 113 -7.41 32.98 13.31
N ASP A 114 -8.28 34.01 13.27
CA ASP A 114 -8.90 34.63 14.46
C ASP A 114 -10.36 34.23 14.68
N LYS A 115 -10.95 33.40 13.79
CA LYS A 115 -12.29 32.84 13.98
C LYS A 115 -12.24 31.31 13.83
N HIS A 116 -12.76 30.62 14.87
CA HIS A 116 -12.77 29.18 14.99
C HIS A 116 -14.22 28.67 15.12
N THR A 117 -14.59 27.65 14.32
CA THR A 117 -15.93 27.09 14.30
C THR A 117 -15.84 25.57 14.21
N LEU A 118 -16.68 24.85 14.94
CA LEU A 118 -16.88 23.43 14.72
C LEU A 118 -17.76 23.24 13.49
N TYR A 119 -17.15 23.03 12.32
CA TYR A 119 -17.88 22.87 11.07
C TYR A 119 -18.81 21.65 11.09
N ARG A 120 -18.32 20.51 11.63
CA ARG A 120 -19.13 19.33 11.91
C ARG A 120 -18.62 18.62 13.16
N ASP A 121 -19.51 18.30 14.07
CA ASP A 121 -19.26 17.51 15.29
C ASP A 121 -19.85 16.10 15.21
N LYS A 122 -19.66 15.32 16.26
CA LYS A 122 -20.19 13.96 16.45
C LYS A 122 -19.84 13.02 15.29
N MET A 123 -18.58 13.02 14.89
CA MET A 123 -18.04 12.19 13.82
C MET A 123 -17.20 11.04 14.38
N LEU A 124 -17.29 9.90 13.71
CA LEU A 124 -16.42 8.77 14.01
C LEU A 124 -15.08 8.95 13.29
N LEU A 125 -14.06 9.46 14.00
CA LEU A 125 -12.70 9.62 13.49
C LEU A 125 -12.67 10.10 12.03
N PRO A 126 -13.04 11.37 11.72
CA PRO A 126 -13.09 11.87 10.35
C PRO A 126 -11.70 11.83 9.70
N ARG A 127 -11.60 11.24 8.51
CA ARG A 127 -10.31 10.89 7.88
C ARG A 127 -9.99 11.69 6.64
N MET A 128 -10.98 12.11 5.90
CA MET A 128 -10.83 12.81 4.63
C MET A 128 -11.70 14.05 4.64
N VAL A 129 -11.11 15.17 4.28
CA VAL A 129 -11.82 16.45 4.12
C VAL A 129 -11.32 17.09 2.83
N LEU A 130 -12.23 17.36 1.89
CA LEU A 130 -11.90 18.04 0.63
C LEU A 130 -12.93 19.13 0.33
N PRO A 131 -12.60 20.41 0.56
CA PRO A 131 -13.40 21.52 0.09
C PRO A 131 -13.43 21.58 -1.45
N LEU A 132 -14.60 21.69 -2.01
CA LEU A 132 -14.84 21.88 -3.45
C LEU A 132 -15.03 23.39 -3.76
N ASP A 133 -16.25 23.86 -3.63
CA ASP A 133 -16.67 25.26 -3.72
C ASP A 133 -17.30 25.70 -2.38
N ASP A 134 -18.61 25.78 -2.29
CA ASP A 134 -19.36 25.90 -1.01
C ASP A 134 -19.65 24.54 -0.37
N ARG A 135 -19.25 23.47 -1.01
CA ARG A 135 -19.41 22.07 -0.61
C ARG A 135 -18.11 21.53 -0.04
N VAL A 136 -18.21 20.68 0.97
CA VAL A 136 -17.06 19.97 1.57
C VAL A 136 -17.35 18.48 1.56
N LEU A 137 -16.49 17.69 0.92
CA LEU A 137 -16.54 16.23 0.98
C LEU A 137 -15.88 15.76 2.28
N ILE A 138 -16.58 14.92 3.05
CA ILE A 138 -16.05 14.33 4.29
C ILE A 138 -16.37 12.83 4.31
N ASN A 139 -15.40 12.04 4.80
CA ASN A 139 -15.54 10.63 5.11
C ASN A 139 -15.13 10.36 6.56
N GLU A 140 -15.77 9.37 7.15
CA GLU A 140 -15.51 8.87 8.50
C GLU A 140 -14.84 7.49 8.47
N THR A 141 -14.34 7.04 9.60
CA THR A 141 -13.81 5.68 9.78
C THR A 141 -14.93 4.63 9.66
N ASP A 142 -14.58 3.39 9.34
CA ASP A 142 -15.44 2.21 9.20
C ASP A 142 -16.49 2.29 8.08
N THR A 143 -16.40 3.29 7.22
CA THR A 143 -17.23 3.40 6.02
C THR A 143 -16.44 3.89 4.81
N LEU A 144 -16.80 3.40 3.62
CA LEU A 144 -16.32 3.97 2.35
C LEU A 144 -17.19 5.15 1.89
N ASP A 145 -18.29 5.42 2.57
CA ASP A 145 -19.23 6.48 2.18
C ASP A 145 -18.58 7.85 2.32
N ILE A 146 -18.81 8.70 1.31
CA ILE A 146 -18.37 10.09 1.32
C ILE A 146 -19.62 10.96 1.20
N PHE A 147 -19.74 11.94 2.10
CA PHE A 147 -20.85 12.86 2.13
C PHE A 147 -20.43 14.26 1.71
N VAL A 148 -21.34 14.97 1.05
CA VAL A 148 -21.28 16.42 0.83
C VAL A 148 -21.90 17.13 2.03
N TYR A 149 -21.16 18.04 2.59
CA TYR A 149 -21.62 18.95 3.65
C TYR A 149 -21.63 20.38 3.12
N ARG A 150 -22.59 21.20 3.59
CA ARG A 150 -22.70 22.63 3.26
C ARG A 150 -23.07 23.43 4.49
N ASP A 151 -22.58 24.66 4.52
CA ASP A 151 -23.00 25.74 5.40
C ASP A 151 -23.83 26.70 4.55
N THR A 152 -25.18 26.53 4.55
CA THR A 152 -26.07 27.27 3.66
C THR A 152 -26.50 28.62 4.24
N ASN A 153 -26.35 28.80 5.57
CA ASN A 153 -26.70 30.03 6.26
C ASN A 153 -25.51 30.96 6.54
N GLY A 154 -24.26 30.47 6.31
CA GLY A 154 -23.02 31.25 6.46
C GLY A 154 -22.50 31.41 7.88
N ASP A 155 -23.01 30.65 8.84
CA ASP A 155 -22.57 30.72 10.25
C ASP A 155 -21.28 29.97 10.54
N GLY A 156 -20.84 29.12 9.61
CA GLY A 156 -19.62 28.32 9.72
C GLY A 156 -19.84 26.89 10.14
N ILE A 157 -21.08 26.48 10.33
CA ILE A 157 -21.48 25.13 10.72
C ILE A 157 -22.22 24.47 9.54
N ALA A 158 -21.90 23.23 9.25
CA ALA A 158 -22.58 22.49 8.20
C ALA A 158 -24.01 22.14 8.64
N ASP A 159 -25.01 22.68 7.94
CA ASP A 159 -26.44 22.45 8.17
C ASP A 159 -27.06 21.39 7.23
N THR A 160 -26.35 20.99 6.16
CA THR A 160 -26.76 19.90 5.28
C THR A 160 -25.75 18.77 5.24
N LYS A 161 -26.22 17.54 5.03
CA LYS A 161 -25.42 16.33 4.79
C LYS A 161 -26.11 15.47 3.72
N GLU A 162 -25.48 15.28 2.60
CA GLU A 162 -26.01 14.48 1.47
C GLU A 162 -25.02 13.41 1.06
N PRO A 163 -25.43 12.17 0.74
CA PRO A 163 -24.51 11.16 0.24
C PRO A 163 -24.03 11.56 -1.16
N TRP A 164 -22.72 11.47 -1.37
CA TRP A 164 -22.11 11.68 -2.69
C TRP A 164 -21.59 10.37 -3.27
N PHE A 165 -20.91 9.55 -2.46
CA PHE A 165 -20.44 8.22 -2.83
C PHE A 165 -20.87 7.23 -1.75
N VAL A 166 -21.58 6.17 -2.14
CA VAL A 166 -22.03 5.10 -1.26
C VAL A 166 -21.19 3.87 -1.52
N GLY A 167 -20.14 3.70 -0.74
CA GLY A 167 -19.21 2.58 -0.84
C GLY A 167 -19.50 1.43 0.14
N GLY A 168 -20.32 1.70 1.16
CA GLY A 168 -20.72 0.77 2.20
C GLY A 168 -19.72 0.66 3.35
N PRO A 169 -19.93 -0.30 4.26
CA PRO A 169 -19.10 -0.47 5.44
C PRO A 169 -17.67 -0.90 5.08
N LYS A 170 -16.70 -0.44 5.86
CA LYS A 170 -15.31 -0.85 5.84
C LYS A 170 -14.96 -1.40 7.21
N ASN A 171 -14.36 -2.57 7.26
CA ASN A 171 -13.82 -3.15 8.48
C ASN A 171 -12.30 -3.16 8.41
N GLY A 172 -11.65 -3.36 9.53
CA GLY A 172 -10.22 -3.51 9.61
C GLY A 172 -9.57 -2.59 10.63
N ASN A 173 -8.25 -2.57 10.61
CA ASN A 173 -7.44 -1.73 11.48
C ASN A 173 -7.73 -0.25 11.24
N LEU A 174 -7.84 0.54 12.30
CA LEU A 174 -8.18 1.97 12.23
C LEU A 174 -7.12 2.77 11.46
N GLU A 175 -5.85 2.41 11.54
CA GLU A 175 -4.79 3.10 10.80
C GLU A 175 -4.77 2.73 9.31
N HIS A 176 -5.27 1.55 8.94
CA HIS A 176 -5.19 1.00 7.59
C HIS A 176 -6.50 1.12 6.81
N GLN A 177 -7.21 2.20 7.00
CA GLN A 177 -8.38 2.57 6.22
C GLN A 177 -8.06 3.77 5.31
N GLN A 178 -8.93 4.04 4.34
CA GLN A 178 -8.74 5.14 3.41
C GLN A 178 -8.60 6.49 4.13
N SER A 179 -7.78 7.36 3.56
CA SER A 179 -7.55 8.71 4.03
C SER A 179 -7.08 9.61 2.88
N GLY A 180 -6.87 10.90 3.14
CA GLY A 180 -6.29 11.82 2.17
C GLY A 180 -7.04 11.89 0.86
N LEU A 181 -8.15 12.64 0.81
CA LEU A 181 -8.91 12.87 -0.42
C LEU A 181 -8.33 14.10 -1.13
N ILE A 182 -7.84 13.91 -2.38
CA ILE A 182 -7.30 15.01 -3.18
C ILE A 182 -7.91 15.06 -4.58
N TRP A 183 -8.21 16.28 -5.05
CA TRP A 183 -8.53 16.56 -6.45
C TRP A 183 -7.23 16.82 -7.21
N THR A 184 -6.94 16.01 -8.20
CA THR A 184 -5.67 16.05 -8.92
C THR A 184 -5.78 16.72 -10.29
N MET A 185 -4.62 16.98 -10.89
CA MET A 185 -4.50 17.66 -12.20
C MET A 185 -5.31 16.97 -13.30
N ASP A 186 -5.47 15.65 -13.26
CA ASP A 186 -6.25 14.89 -14.25
C ASP A 186 -7.79 14.94 -14.00
N ASN A 187 -8.24 15.83 -13.12
CA ASN A 187 -9.65 16.02 -12.71
C ASN A 187 -10.29 14.81 -12.03
N TRP A 188 -9.48 13.89 -11.50
CA TRP A 188 -9.94 12.80 -10.67
C TRP A 188 -9.64 13.07 -9.20
N ILE A 189 -10.42 12.42 -8.34
CA ILE A 189 -10.29 12.47 -6.89
C ILE A 189 -9.74 11.13 -6.44
N TYR A 190 -8.59 11.17 -5.74
CA TYR A 190 -7.89 10.00 -5.26
C TYR A 190 -7.93 9.94 -3.73
N GLN A 191 -7.86 8.74 -3.23
CA GLN A 191 -7.78 8.39 -1.81
C GLN A 191 -6.82 7.23 -1.61
N THR A 192 -6.34 7.03 -0.37
CA THR A 192 -5.47 5.91 -0.04
C THR A 192 -6.24 4.60 0.11
N TYR A 193 -5.56 3.46 0.13
CA TYR A 193 -6.06 2.11 0.42
C TYR A 193 -7.14 1.55 -0.51
N ASN A 194 -7.61 2.29 -1.49
CA ASN A 194 -8.63 1.80 -2.40
C ASN A 194 -8.15 1.86 -3.85
N ALA A 195 -8.19 0.73 -4.55
CA ALA A 195 -7.77 0.61 -5.94
C ALA A 195 -8.81 1.20 -6.91
N TYR A 196 -9.30 2.40 -6.63
CA TYR A 196 -10.18 3.17 -7.53
C TYR A 196 -10.00 4.67 -7.31
N ARG A 197 -10.39 5.44 -8.33
CA ARG A 197 -10.51 6.90 -8.29
C ARG A 197 -11.94 7.32 -8.60
N LEU A 198 -12.31 8.50 -8.13
CA LEU A 198 -13.64 9.06 -8.29
C LEU A 198 -13.54 10.34 -9.13
N ARG A 199 -14.56 10.65 -9.91
CA ARG A 199 -14.63 11.88 -10.67
C ARG A 199 -15.94 12.59 -10.42
N TRP A 200 -15.89 13.87 -10.15
CA TRP A 200 -17.08 14.71 -9.99
C TRP A 200 -17.96 14.66 -11.23
N ASN A 201 -19.24 14.38 -11.05
CA ASN A 201 -20.24 14.24 -12.10
C ASN A 201 -21.46 15.13 -11.81
N GLY A 202 -21.23 16.40 -11.54
CA GLY A 202 -22.30 17.31 -11.11
C GLY A 202 -22.83 16.94 -9.73
N SER A 203 -24.14 17.01 -9.53
CA SER A 203 -24.82 16.66 -8.28
C SER A 203 -25.17 15.16 -8.18
N GLN A 204 -24.72 14.33 -9.13
CA GLN A 204 -25.02 12.92 -9.17
C GLN A 204 -23.90 12.09 -8.56
N GLU A 205 -24.14 10.78 -8.42
CA GLU A 205 -23.11 9.84 -8.03
C GLU A 205 -21.84 10.01 -8.87
N PRO A 206 -20.65 10.01 -8.26
CA PRO A 206 -19.41 10.20 -8.99
C PRO A 206 -19.14 9.03 -9.95
N LEU A 207 -18.43 9.33 -11.05
CA LEU A 207 -17.87 8.27 -11.87
C LEU A 207 -16.80 7.56 -11.07
N LYS A 208 -16.82 6.22 -11.07
CA LYS A 208 -15.84 5.38 -10.40
C LYS A 208 -15.02 4.60 -11.42
N GLU A 209 -13.70 4.63 -11.30
CA GLU A 209 -12.80 3.88 -12.14
C GLU A 209 -11.77 3.12 -11.31
N GLY A 210 -11.59 1.82 -11.61
CA GLY A 210 -10.53 1.01 -11.00
C GLY A 210 -9.14 1.46 -11.44
N ILE A 211 -8.17 1.46 -10.51
CA ILE A 211 -6.76 1.71 -10.78
C ILE A 211 -5.93 0.52 -10.31
N PRO A 212 -4.72 0.30 -10.88
CA PRO A 212 -3.90 -0.87 -10.55
C PRO A 212 -3.42 -0.96 -9.09
N ASN A 213 -3.39 0.15 -8.39
CA ASN A 213 -2.91 0.23 -7.01
C ASN A 213 -3.62 1.37 -6.26
N GLY A 214 -4.01 1.12 -5.02
CA GLY A 214 -4.63 2.11 -4.12
C GLY A 214 -3.74 2.48 -2.94
N GLY A 215 -2.41 2.40 -3.08
CA GLY A 215 -1.45 2.64 -2.00
C GLY A 215 -1.58 4.00 -1.31
N GLY A 216 -0.93 4.11 -0.18
CA GLY A 216 -0.84 5.33 0.62
C GLY A 216 -1.39 5.17 2.03
N GLN A 217 -0.91 6.03 2.94
CA GLN A 217 -1.37 6.12 4.31
C GLN A 217 -1.40 7.58 4.76
N TRP A 218 -2.53 8.01 5.33
CA TRP A 218 -2.74 9.32 5.94
C TRP A 218 -2.38 10.51 5.06
N GLY A 219 -2.60 10.40 3.75
CA GLY A 219 -2.45 11.50 2.82
C GLY A 219 -1.87 11.10 1.48
N LEU A 220 -2.16 11.93 0.49
CA LEU A 220 -1.63 11.91 -0.85
C LEU A 220 -1.14 13.30 -1.20
N ALA A 221 -0.09 13.40 -2.00
CA ALA A 221 0.38 14.65 -2.58
C ALA A 221 0.50 14.53 -4.10
N GLN A 222 0.45 15.66 -4.82
CA GLN A 222 0.77 15.67 -6.24
C GLN A 222 1.90 16.65 -6.53
N ASP A 223 2.73 16.32 -7.52
CA ASP A 223 3.73 17.25 -8.04
C ASP A 223 3.16 18.15 -9.15
N ASN A 224 4.00 19.02 -9.69
CA ASN A 224 3.61 19.92 -10.78
C ASN A 224 3.31 19.23 -12.11
N GLN A 225 3.56 17.92 -12.22
CA GLN A 225 3.23 17.09 -13.37
C GLN A 225 1.99 16.21 -13.12
N GLY A 226 1.33 16.40 -11.97
CA GLY A 226 0.17 15.62 -11.57
C GLY A 226 0.50 14.14 -11.31
N LYS A 227 1.75 13.83 -10.94
CA LYS A 227 2.11 12.53 -10.40
C LYS A 227 1.80 12.51 -8.92
N ILE A 228 1.15 11.43 -8.47
CA ILE A 228 0.76 11.25 -7.08
C ILE A 228 1.91 10.59 -6.32
N TRP A 229 2.19 11.13 -5.12
CA TRP A 229 3.19 10.64 -4.19
C TRP A 229 2.51 10.17 -2.91
N TRP A 230 2.97 9.04 -2.36
CA TRP A 230 2.45 8.48 -1.11
C TRP A 230 3.50 7.69 -0.34
N SER A 231 3.23 7.50 0.95
CA SER A 231 3.93 6.57 1.83
C SER A 231 2.97 5.47 2.28
N ASN A 232 3.49 4.30 2.61
CA ASN A 232 2.69 3.21 3.18
C ASN A 232 2.99 3.04 4.67
N ALA A 233 2.03 2.48 5.41
CA ALA A 233 2.19 2.11 6.80
C ALA A 233 3.36 1.15 6.99
N GLY A 234 4.13 1.36 8.03
CA GLY A 234 5.33 0.58 8.28
C GLY A 234 6.37 0.75 7.17
N GLY A 235 6.32 1.89 6.49
CA GLY A 235 7.08 2.17 5.28
C GLY A 235 8.56 2.30 5.51
N GLU A 236 9.26 1.18 5.59
CA GLU A 236 10.72 1.12 5.77
C GLU A 236 11.51 1.97 4.78
N LYS A 237 10.89 2.36 3.67
CA LYS A 237 11.50 3.17 2.61
C LYS A 237 11.05 4.63 2.60
N GLY A 238 10.05 4.99 3.40
CA GLY A 238 9.42 6.31 3.40
C GLY A 238 8.43 6.49 2.26
N LEU A 239 8.89 6.50 1.01
CA LEU A 239 8.06 6.62 -0.20
C LEU A 239 8.03 5.33 -1.00
N TRP A 240 6.93 5.12 -1.75
CA TRP A 240 6.69 3.90 -2.51
C TRP A 240 6.17 4.19 -3.91
N HIS A 241 6.60 3.37 -4.88
CA HIS A 241 6.03 3.32 -6.23
C HIS A 241 5.95 4.67 -6.96
N PHE A 242 6.95 5.50 -6.80
CA PHE A 242 6.97 6.87 -7.33
C PHE A 242 7.51 6.99 -8.76
N GLN A 243 7.75 5.88 -9.48
CA GLN A 243 8.30 5.93 -10.85
C GLN A 243 7.29 6.44 -11.87
N THR A 244 6.03 6.03 -11.74
CA THR A 244 4.97 6.35 -12.68
C THR A 244 3.76 6.95 -11.97
N PRO A 245 2.89 7.69 -12.68
CA PRO A 245 1.57 8.01 -12.15
C PRO A 245 0.80 6.72 -11.83
N ILE A 246 0.10 6.69 -10.69
CA ILE A 246 -0.55 5.50 -10.12
C ILE A 246 -1.53 4.80 -11.09
N LEU A 247 -2.13 5.56 -12.01
CA LEU A 247 -3.03 5.04 -13.04
C LEU A 247 -2.39 3.95 -13.90
N TYR A 248 -1.09 4.03 -14.14
CA TYR A 248 -0.40 3.09 -15.02
C TYR A 248 0.20 1.89 -14.30
N GLY A 249 0.17 1.90 -12.98
CA GLY A 249 0.69 0.85 -12.11
C GLY A 249 1.82 1.34 -11.21
N ALA A 250 2.18 0.47 -10.28
CA ALA A 250 3.24 0.71 -9.31
C ALA A 250 4.47 -0.12 -9.69
N PHE A 251 5.57 0.54 -9.95
CA PHE A 251 6.81 -0.10 -10.42
C PHE A 251 7.99 0.41 -9.60
N ASP A 252 8.88 -0.52 -9.22
CA ASP A 252 10.15 -0.21 -8.58
C ASP A 252 11.30 -0.50 -9.55
N VAL A 253 12.34 0.33 -9.50
CA VAL A 253 13.59 0.09 -10.22
C VAL A 253 14.76 0.05 -9.26
N LYS A 254 15.77 -0.74 -9.60
CA LYS A 254 16.97 -0.84 -8.77
C LYS A 254 17.71 0.50 -8.73
N GLY A 255 18.10 0.94 -7.52
CA GLY A 255 18.87 2.18 -7.34
C GLY A 255 18.02 3.46 -7.40
N GLN A 256 16.70 3.36 -7.33
CA GLN A 256 15.81 4.54 -7.23
C GLN A 256 15.96 5.30 -5.90
N PHE A 257 16.37 4.61 -4.84
CA PHE A 257 16.73 5.20 -3.55
C PHE A 257 18.26 5.32 -3.44
N ALA A 258 18.77 6.44 -2.91
CA ALA A 258 20.15 6.52 -2.46
C ALA A 258 20.42 5.46 -1.37
N GLU A 259 21.67 5.02 -1.22
CA GLU A 259 22.05 3.85 -0.41
C GLU A 259 21.58 3.96 1.05
N ASP A 260 21.65 5.14 1.65
CA ASP A 260 21.28 5.42 3.04
C ASP A 260 19.89 6.06 3.20
N PHE A 261 19.12 6.20 2.12
CA PHE A 261 17.84 6.94 2.13
C PHE A 261 16.83 6.39 3.14
N VAL A 262 16.79 5.07 3.31
CA VAL A 262 15.82 4.39 4.19
C VAL A 262 16.12 4.56 5.67
N GLN A 263 17.37 4.90 6.03
CA GLN A 263 17.76 5.16 7.40
C GLN A 263 17.25 6.54 7.84
N VAL A 264 16.71 6.64 9.05
CA VAL A 264 16.27 7.92 9.66
C VAL A 264 17.20 8.35 10.77
N TRP A 265 17.31 9.65 11.00
CA TRP A 265 18.27 10.26 11.93
C TRP A 265 17.59 11.14 12.99
N PRO A 266 16.81 10.52 13.92
CA PRO A 266 16.16 11.25 15.01
C PRO A 266 17.14 11.93 15.96
N LYS A 267 16.64 12.95 16.66
CA LYS A 267 17.38 13.63 17.74
C LYS A 267 17.13 12.99 19.10
N LEU A 268 16.02 12.27 19.25
CA LEU A 268 15.56 11.72 20.52
C LEU A 268 15.75 10.22 20.62
N GLY A 269 16.35 9.77 21.71
CA GLY A 269 16.55 8.36 22.05
C GLY A 269 15.35 7.72 22.75
N ILE A 270 14.16 7.89 22.21
CA ILE A 270 12.94 7.17 22.61
C ILE A 270 12.35 6.52 21.35
N ALA A 271 12.59 5.24 21.17
CA ALA A 271 12.13 4.49 20.02
C ALA A 271 10.83 3.72 20.36
N ASP A 272 9.71 4.45 20.43
CA ASP A 272 8.38 3.93 20.70
C ASP A 272 7.72 3.41 19.40
N HIS A 273 8.28 2.32 18.87
CA HIS A 273 7.85 1.72 17.61
C HIS A 273 7.47 0.24 17.77
N GLN A 274 6.68 -0.26 16.84
CA GLN A 274 6.51 -1.68 16.61
C GLN A 274 7.80 -2.27 16.01
N GLY A 275 8.08 -3.53 16.19
CA GLY A 275 9.20 -4.20 15.52
C GLY A 275 10.42 -4.48 16.40
N GLY A 276 10.39 -4.07 17.67
CA GLY A 276 11.35 -4.51 18.68
C GLY A 276 12.72 -3.82 18.61
N ALA A 277 13.65 -4.34 19.40
CA ALA A 277 14.99 -3.75 19.60
C ALA A 277 15.82 -3.64 18.31
N GLY A 278 15.59 -4.48 17.32
CA GLY A 278 16.30 -4.46 16.04
C GLY A 278 16.10 -3.17 15.22
N ARG A 279 15.09 -2.36 15.54
CA ARG A 279 14.86 -1.04 14.93
C ARG A 279 15.47 0.11 15.73
N THR A 280 16.25 -0.19 16.76
CA THR A 280 16.81 0.81 17.68
C THR A 280 18.33 0.78 17.61
N ARG A 281 18.97 1.94 17.44
CA ARG A 281 20.43 2.10 17.56
C ARG A 281 20.86 2.05 19.01
N LEU A 282 22.18 1.94 19.24
CA LEU A 282 22.78 1.94 20.59
C LEU A 282 22.46 3.22 21.38
N ASP A 283 22.28 4.34 20.71
CA ASP A 283 21.88 5.61 21.30
C ASP A 283 20.37 5.71 21.55
N LYS A 284 19.65 4.60 21.40
CA LYS A 284 18.18 4.46 21.55
C LYS A 284 17.37 5.21 20.49
N THR A 285 17.96 5.68 19.40
CA THR A 285 17.23 6.31 18.29
C THR A 285 16.69 5.26 17.32
N LEU A 286 15.58 5.60 16.64
CA LEU A 286 15.02 4.82 15.55
C LEU A 286 15.98 4.78 14.36
N ASN A 287 16.17 3.61 13.72
CA ASN A 287 17.12 3.45 12.62
C ASN A 287 16.51 3.55 11.21
N HIS A 288 15.25 3.18 11.02
CA HIS A 288 14.54 3.17 9.72
C HIS A 288 13.17 3.80 9.83
N PHE A 289 12.56 4.16 8.70
CA PHE A 289 11.15 4.55 8.68
C PHE A 289 10.26 3.47 9.28
N THR A 290 9.23 3.86 10.02
CA THR A 290 8.26 2.94 10.62
C THR A 290 6.81 3.42 10.57
N ALA A 291 6.58 4.73 10.58
CA ALA A 291 5.24 5.33 10.58
C ALA A 291 5.13 6.47 9.56
N SER A 292 5.88 6.41 8.47
CA SER A 292 5.86 7.46 7.44
C SER A 292 4.45 7.70 6.93
N CYS A 293 4.03 8.96 6.90
CA CYS A 293 2.68 9.38 6.54
C CYS A 293 2.65 10.85 6.09
N GLY A 294 1.51 11.32 5.61
CA GLY A 294 1.21 12.73 5.40
C GLY A 294 2.24 13.52 4.59
N GLN A 295 2.87 12.88 3.61
CA GLN A 295 3.88 13.49 2.74
C GLN A 295 3.31 14.63 1.90
N GLU A 296 4.14 15.60 1.53
CA GLU A 296 3.76 16.70 0.66
C GLU A 296 4.88 17.04 -0.33
N VAL A 297 4.53 17.40 -1.56
CA VAL A 297 5.46 17.95 -2.54
C VAL A 297 5.46 19.46 -2.42
N VAL A 298 6.62 20.05 -2.19
CA VAL A 298 6.71 21.51 -2.01
C VAL A 298 6.46 22.22 -3.35
N ARG A 299 5.35 22.93 -3.43
CA ARG A 299 4.89 23.66 -4.63
C ARG A 299 4.57 25.12 -4.36
N GLY A 300 4.75 25.56 -3.12
CA GLY A 300 4.60 26.96 -2.70
C GLY A 300 5.69 27.85 -3.27
N ASP A 301 5.39 29.14 -3.42
CA ASP A 301 6.32 30.12 -4.00
C ASP A 301 7.03 31.01 -2.95
N ARG A 302 6.76 30.75 -1.64
CA ARG A 302 7.33 31.52 -0.52
C ARG A 302 8.32 30.70 0.31
N LEU A 303 8.93 29.71 -0.33
CA LEU A 303 10.04 28.91 0.20
C LEU A 303 11.18 28.90 -0.83
N PRO A 304 12.43 28.63 -0.44
CA PRO A 304 13.58 28.56 -1.34
C PRO A 304 13.35 27.68 -2.57
N ALA A 305 13.91 28.11 -3.70
CA ALA A 305 13.67 27.45 -4.97
C ALA A 305 14.22 26.02 -5.03
N ASP A 306 15.28 25.73 -4.28
CA ASP A 306 15.91 24.40 -4.21
C ASP A 306 15.06 23.36 -3.47
N LEU A 307 14.08 23.81 -2.68
CA LEU A 307 13.12 22.93 -2.00
C LEU A 307 11.92 22.57 -2.89
N ARG A 308 11.65 23.38 -3.93
CA ARG A 308 10.46 23.19 -4.77
C ARG A 308 10.58 21.94 -5.63
N GLY A 309 9.57 21.09 -5.56
CA GLY A 309 9.52 19.81 -6.25
C GLY A 309 10.07 18.64 -5.44
N ASP A 310 10.75 18.92 -4.31
CA ASP A 310 11.15 17.88 -3.38
C ASP A 310 9.95 17.39 -2.56
N VAL A 311 10.01 16.16 -2.10
CA VAL A 311 8.98 15.56 -1.27
C VAL A 311 9.40 15.60 0.18
N LEU A 312 8.56 16.14 1.04
CA LEU A 312 8.72 16.06 2.49
C LEU A 312 7.91 14.89 3.03
N ILE A 313 8.50 14.11 3.91
CA ILE A 313 7.93 12.89 4.49
C ILE A 313 7.94 13.03 6.00
N SER A 314 6.78 12.99 6.64
CA SER A 314 6.73 12.91 8.11
C SER A 314 7.01 11.48 8.59
N GLU A 315 7.78 11.40 9.68
CA GLU A 315 8.03 10.18 10.44
C GLU A 315 7.75 10.49 11.93
N PRO A 316 6.48 10.38 12.34
CA PRO A 316 6.07 10.84 13.67
C PRO A 316 6.67 10.04 14.82
N VAL A 317 7.03 8.75 14.63
CA VAL A 317 7.74 7.97 15.64
C VAL A 317 9.17 8.47 15.82
N GLY A 318 9.82 8.88 14.73
CA GLY A 318 11.16 9.50 14.75
C GLY A 318 11.14 10.97 15.16
N ARG A 319 9.99 11.63 15.29
CA ARG A 319 9.86 13.09 15.55
C ARG A 319 10.62 13.90 14.52
N LEU A 320 10.41 13.59 13.23
CA LEU A 320 11.18 14.22 12.16
C LEU A 320 10.37 14.37 10.87
N ILE A 321 10.87 15.24 10.00
CA ILE A 321 10.46 15.35 8.60
C ILE A 321 11.68 15.15 7.72
N ARG A 322 11.65 14.13 6.87
CA ARG A 322 12.65 13.85 5.84
C ARG A 322 12.41 14.73 4.61
N ARG A 323 13.45 15.34 4.07
CA ARG A 323 13.46 15.88 2.72
C ARG A 323 13.95 14.81 1.75
N ALA A 324 13.10 14.38 0.84
CA ALA A 324 13.46 13.55 -0.28
C ALA A 324 13.72 14.44 -1.48
N LYS A 325 15.00 14.69 -1.79
CA LYS A 325 15.40 15.41 -2.99
C LYS A 325 15.13 14.55 -4.20
N VAL A 326 14.31 15.07 -5.13
CA VAL A 326 13.85 14.36 -6.32
C VAL A 326 14.67 14.76 -7.54
N THR A 327 15.22 13.76 -8.24
CA THR A 327 15.86 13.97 -9.55
C THR A 327 15.32 12.95 -10.55
N VAL A 328 15.32 13.31 -11.82
CA VAL A 328 14.95 12.41 -12.91
C VAL A 328 16.13 12.29 -13.86
N GLU A 329 16.64 11.08 -14.03
CA GLU A 329 17.73 10.78 -14.92
C GLU A 329 17.32 9.68 -15.89
N ASP A 330 17.43 9.94 -17.18
CA ASP A 330 17.09 8.98 -18.23
C ASP A 330 15.67 8.37 -18.10
N GLY A 331 14.71 9.17 -17.58
CA GLY A 331 13.32 8.76 -17.36
C GLY A 331 13.06 8.05 -16.04
N ILE A 332 14.09 7.72 -15.27
CA ILE A 332 13.96 7.11 -13.94
C ILE A 332 14.02 8.20 -12.86
N THR A 333 13.09 8.13 -11.91
CA THR A 333 13.07 9.01 -10.74
C THR A 333 13.96 8.45 -9.64
N HIS A 334 14.84 9.28 -9.12
CA HIS A 334 15.72 8.98 -7.99
C HIS A 334 15.41 9.90 -6.81
N ILE A 335 15.54 9.38 -5.59
CA ILE A 335 15.39 10.16 -4.37
C ILE A 335 16.60 9.97 -3.44
N ALA A 336 16.98 11.06 -2.77
CA ALA A 336 18.09 11.08 -1.82
C ALA A 336 17.78 11.99 -0.64
N ASN A 337 18.34 11.69 0.54
CA ASN A 337 18.40 12.64 1.64
C ASN A 337 19.57 13.60 1.39
N PRO A 338 19.36 14.92 1.28
CA PRO A 338 20.46 15.86 1.08
C PRO A 338 21.29 16.14 2.35
N TYR A 339 20.87 15.60 3.51
CA TYR A 339 21.53 15.83 4.80
C TYR A 339 22.29 14.58 5.24
N THR A 340 23.56 14.73 5.61
CA THR A 340 24.39 13.62 6.11
C THR A 340 24.04 13.33 7.57
N GLN A 341 23.52 12.13 7.84
CA GLN A 341 23.11 11.68 9.18
C GLN A 341 22.26 12.72 9.94
N SER A 342 21.37 13.37 9.21
CA SER A 342 20.45 14.39 9.72
C SER A 342 19.16 14.40 8.91
N GLU A 343 18.20 15.23 9.34
CA GLU A 343 16.91 15.39 8.72
C GLU A 343 16.60 16.87 8.46
N PHE A 344 15.59 17.15 7.63
CA PHE A 344 15.17 18.52 7.35
C PHE A 344 14.61 19.21 8.60
N ILE A 345 13.72 18.52 9.33
CA ILE A 345 13.19 18.95 10.63
C ILE A 345 13.29 17.77 11.58
N ARG A 346 13.69 18.03 12.81
CA ARG A 346 13.68 17.02 13.87
C ARG A 346 13.54 17.68 15.24
N SER A 347 12.89 16.99 16.16
CA SER A 347 12.66 17.49 17.53
C SER A 347 13.21 16.54 18.58
N SER A 348 13.60 17.12 19.72
CA SER A 348 13.89 16.38 20.97
C SER A 348 12.67 16.30 21.90
N ASP A 349 11.50 16.86 21.52
CA ASP A 349 10.27 16.66 22.25
C ASP A 349 9.65 15.31 21.94
N PRO A 350 9.39 14.44 22.93
CA PRO A 350 8.74 13.14 22.71
C PRO A 350 7.35 13.23 22.10
N ASN A 351 6.67 14.35 22.24
CA ASN A 351 5.28 14.53 21.83
C ASN A 351 5.14 15.20 20.45
N PHE A 352 6.23 15.65 19.82
CA PHE A 352 6.24 16.20 18.47
C PHE A 352 5.90 15.12 17.45
N ARG A 353 4.70 15.21 16.83
CA ARG A 353 4.14 14.17 15.94
C ARG A 353 3.53 14.78 14.69
N ILE A 354 4.37 15.20 13.76
CA ILE A 354 3.85 15.67 12.45
C ILE A 354 3.25 14.49 11.70
N VAL A 355 1.96 14.58 11.37
CA VAL A 355 1.18 13.53 10.71
C VAL A 355 0.65 13.94 9.34
N ASN A 356 0.65 15.23 9.02
CA ASN A 356 0.20 15.74 7.73
C ASN A 356 0.89 17.06 7.38
N MET A 357 1.05 17.33 6.09
CA MET A 357 1.62 18.57 5.57
C MET A 357 0.82 19.03 4.36
N VAL A 358 0.68 20.36 4.18
CA VAL A 358 -0.12 20.94 3.09
C VAL A 358 0.51 22.24 2.58
N ASN A 359 0.63 22.41 1.25
CA ASN A 359 0.94 23.70 0.66
C ASN A 359 -0.18 24.71 0.95
N GLY A 360 0.17 25.84 1.53
CA GLY A 360 -0.79 26.89 1.87
C GLY A 360 -1.08 27.85 0.72
N PRO A 361 -2.22 28.55 0.80
CA PRO A 361 -2.56 29.60 -0.16
C PRO A 361 -1.57 30.76 -0.14
N ASP A 362 -0.91 31.01 0.98
CA ASP A 362 0.12 32.04 1.19
C ASP A 362 1.51 31.66 0.65
N GLY A 363 1.63 30.50 0.03
CA GLY A 363 2.87 29.99 -0.58
C GLY A 363 3.86 29.36 0.39
N CYS A 364 3.49 29.24 1.66
CA CYS A 364 4.21 28.52 2.70
C CYS A 364 3.72 27.07 2.83
N LEU A 365 4.35 26.30 3.70
CA LEU A 365 3.93 24.94 4.02
C LEU A 365 3.36 24.89 5.45
N TYR A 366 2.24 24.19 5.63
CA TYR A 366 1.62 23.98 6.92
C TYR A 366 1.88 22.56 7.39
N LEU A 367 2.23 22.40 8.67
CA LEU A 367 2.55 21.13 9.31
C LEU A 367 1.49 20.87 10.41
N VAL A 368 0.89 19.70 10.38
CA VAL A 368 -0.09 19.27 11.38
C VAL A 368 0.62 18.42 12.41
N ASP A 369 0.74 18.93 13.60
CA ASP A 369 1.32 18.26 14.75
C ASP A 369 0.18 17.75 15.68
N MET A 370 0.05 16.43 15.72
CA MET A 370 -0.94 15.79 16.58
C MET A 370 -0.60 15.98 18.07
N TYR A 371 0.65 16.26 18.38
CA TYR A 371 1.23 16.53 19.68
C TYR A 371 0.73 15.57 20.78
N ARG A 372 1.17 14.35 20.72
CA ARG A 372 0.71 13.29 21.62
C ARG A 372 1.80 12.26 21.94
N GLY A 373 1.57 11.48 22.99
CA GLY A 373 2.52 10.44 23.37
C GLY A 373 2.45 9.20 22.51
N ILE A 374 1.29 8.55 22.38
CA ILE A 374 1.10 7.34 21.56
C ILE A 374 0.69 7.74 20.16
N ILE A 375 1.41 7.27 19.14
CA ILE A 375 1.11 7.52 17.72
C ILE A 375 0.80 6.25 16.93
N GLN A 376 0.82 5.08 17.55
CA GLN A 376 0.49 3.81 16.92
C GLN A 376 -0.72 3.17 17.61
N GLU A 377 -1.62 2.63 16.83
CA GLU A 377 -2.93 2.11 17.23
C GLU A 377 -2.83 0.87 18.14
N GLY A 378 -3.88 0.62 18.92
CA GLY A 378 -3.97 -0.42 19.96
C GLY A 378 -3.53 -1.83 19.55
N ASN A 379 -3.64 -2.19 18.27
CA ASN A 379 -3.13 -3.48 17.78
C ASN A 379 -1.61 -3.62 17.89
N TRP A 380 -0.88 -2.52 17.86
CA TRP A 380 0.57 -2.50 17.97
C TRP A 380 1.05 -2.39 19.43
N VAL A 381 0.16 -1.93 20.33
CA VAL A 381 0.42 -1.68 21.76
C VAL A 381 -0.08 -2.83 22.65
N LYS A 382 -0.16 -4.06 22.12
CA LYS A 382 -0.65 -5.23 22.86
C LYS A 382 0.23 -5.60 24.05
N ASP A 383 -0.37 -6.27 25.03
CA ASP A 383 0.33 -6.80 26.21
C ASP A 383 1.58 -7.58 25.80
N GLY A 384 2.68 -7.32 26.49
CA GLY A 384 3.96 -7.95 26.25
C GLY A 384 4.74 -7.40 25.05
N SER A 385 4.14 -6.56 24.19
CA SER A 385 4.86 -5.96 23.06
C SER A 385 5.98 -5.01 23.51
N TYR A 386 7.00 -4.86 22.68
CA TYR A 386 8.08 -3.90 22.88
C TYR A 386 7.52 -2.48 23.04
N LEU A 387 6.63 -2.08 22.12
CA LEU A 387 6.03 -0.75 22.11
C LEU A 387 5.28 -0.45 23.43
N ARG A 388 4.45 -1.39 23.93
CA ARG A 388 3.73 -1.20 25.20
C ARG A 388 4.68 -0.95 26.37
N LYS A 389 5.78 -1.68 26.43
CA LYS A 389 6.80 -1.50 27.47
C LYS A 389 7.44 -0.13 27.40
N VAL A 390 7.75 0.37 26.19
CA VAL A 390 8.29 1.73 26.01
C VAL A 390 7.25 2.80 26.39
N VAL A 391 6.00 2.63 25.96
CA VAL A 391 4.90 3.55 26.35
C VAL A 391 4.78 3.65 27.88
N GLN A 392 4.78 2.52 28.57
CA GLN A 392 4.71 2.46 30.03
C GLN A 392 5.97 3.02 30.71
N GLN A 393 7.15 2.75 30.13
CA GLN A 393 8.43 3.22 30.64
C GLN A 393 8.50 4.75 30.75
N TYR A 394 7.96 5.46 29.76
CA TYR A 394 8.00 6.93 29.67
C TYR A 394 6.67 7.62 29.97
N GLY A 395 5.61 6.88 30.28
CA GLY A 395 4.28 7.43 30.54
C GLY A 395 3.68 8.16 29.34
N LEU A 396 3.96 7.66 28.10
CA LEU A 396 3.47 8.29 26.88
C LEU A 396 1.94 8.27 26.76
N ASP A 397 1.28 7.31 27.39
CA ASP A 397 -0.18 7.18 27.45
C ASP A 397 -0.89 8.31 28.24
N LYS A 398 -0.14 9.21 28.86
CA LYS A 398 -0.70 10.35 29.62
C LYS A 398 -0.79 11.63 28.80
N VAL A 399 -0.29 11.64 27.56
CA VAL A 399 -0.28 12.82 26.69
C VAL A 399 -1.24 12.65 25.53
N TYR A 400 -2.37 13.31 25.61
CA TYR A 400 -3.45 13.37 24.61
C TYR A 400 -4.27 14.66 24.77
N GLY A 401 -5.16 14.96 23.82
CA GLY A 401 -6.04 16.13 23.88
C GLY A 401 -5.37 17.45 23.50
N HIS A 402 -4.19 17.39 22.90
CA HIS A 402 -3.44 18.53 22.36
C HIS A 402 -3.48 18.54 20.82
N GLY A 403 -2.84 19.54 20.23
CA GLY A 403 -2.67 19.62 18.80
C GLY A 403 -2.20 21.00 18.37
N ARG A 404 -1.37 21.05 17.33
CA ARG A 404 -0.77 22.28 16.80
C ARG A 404 -0.74 22.28 15.29
N VAL A 405 -0.82 23.47 14.72
CA VAL A 405 -0.55 23.71 13.31
C VAL A 405 0.57 24.72 13.22
N TRP A 406 1.65 24.29 12.59
CA TRP A 406 2.82 25.13 12.33
C TRP A 406 2.83 25.58 10.88
N ARG A 407 3.35 26.77 10.62
CA ARG A 407 3.67 27.26 9.29
C ARG A 407 5.18 27.33 9.11
N LEU A 408 5.70 26.60 8.13
CA LEU A 408 7.11 26.67 7.73
C LEU A 408 7.33 27.88 6.86
N VAL A 409 8.20 28.77 7.29
CA VAL A 409 8.57 30.00 6.59
C VAL A 409 10.09 30.12 6.45
N HIS A 410 10.54 30.97 5.54
CA HIS A 410 11.95 31.27 5.35
C HIS A 410 12.20 32.77 5.43
N ASN A 411 13.37 33.17 5.95
CA ASN A 411 13.70 34.60 6.20
C ASN A 411 13.67 35.47 4.95
N ASP A 412 13.95 34.89 3.76
CA ASP A 412 13.96 35.60 2.47
C ASP A 412 12.55 35.89 1.92
N PHE A 413 11.51 35.34 2.54
CA PHE A 413 10.16 35.43 2.01
C PHE A 413 9.17 35.87 3.10
N LYS A 414 8.15 36.61 2.65
CA LYS A 414 6.95 36.86 3.46
C LYS A 414 5.81 36.01 2.94
N PRO A 415 4.96 35.48 3.84
CA PRO A 415 3.73 34.83 3.42
C PRO A 415 2.92 35.68 2.43
N GLY A 416 2.33 35.03 1.47
CA GLY A 416 1.52 35.68 0.42
C GLY A 416 0.14 36.09 0.97
N PRO A 417 -0.66 36.76 0.12
CA PRO A 417 -2.00 37.21 0.50
C PRO A 417 -2.96 36.03 0.61
N GLN A 418 -4.01 36.21 1.44
CA GLN A 418 -5.12 35.26 1.51
C GLN A 418 -6.03 35.37 0.27
N PRO A 419 -6.47 34.24 -0.33
CA PRO A 419 -7.29 34.22 -1.54
C PRO A 419 -8.75 34.59 -1.32
N ARG A 420 -9.49 34.81 -2.41
CA ARG A 420 -10.95 34.92 -2.52
C ARG A 420 -11.50 34.20 -3.75
N MET A 421 -10.95 33.05 -4.07
CA MET A 421 -11.20 32.41 -5.34
C MET A 421 -12.64 31.90 -5.49
N LEU A 422 -13.36 31.69 -4.38
CA LEU A 422 -14.79 31.31 -4.43
C LEU A 422 -15.65 32.47 -4.97
N GLU A 423 -15.20 33.72 -4.79
CA GLU A 423 -15.89 34.93 -5.24
C GLU A 423 -15.45 35.36 -6.65
N GLU A 424 -14.39 34.74 -7.21
CA GLU A 424 -13.82 35.12 -8.51
C GLU A 424 -14.71 34.66 -9.68
N THR A 425 -14.79 35.48 -10.71
CA THR A 425 -15.43 35.11 -11.97
C THR A 425 -14.61 34.06 -12.71
N PRO A 426 -15.21 33.27 -13.62
CA PRO A 426 -14.46 32.30 -14.42
C PRO A 426 -13.25 32.88 -15.15
N ALA A 427 -13.35 34.10 -15.68
CA ALA A 427 -12.22 34.78 -16.34
C ALA A 427 -11.07 35.11 -15.37
N GLN A 428 -11.38 35.51 -14.14
CA GLN A 428 -10.36 35.74 -13.11
C GLN A 428 -9.69 34.43 -12.71
N LEU A 429 -10.46 33.33 -12.58
CA LEU A 429 -9.90 31.99 -12.28
C LEU A 429 -8.97 31.50 -13.41
N VAL A 430 -9.26 31.78 -14.71
CA VAL A 430 -8.33 31.45 -15.81
C VAL A 430 -6.98 32.13 -15.61
N ALA A 431 -6.96 33.40 -15.16
CA ALA A 431 -5.69 34.08 -14.87
C ALA A 431 -4.90 33.41 -13.73
N ARG A 432 -5.58 32.77 -12.76
CA ARG A 432 -4.94 32.04 -11.64
C ARG A 432 -4.21 30.78 -12.08
N LEU A 433 -4.52 30.18 -13.22
CA LEU A 433 -3.79 29.04 -13.78
C LEU A 433 -2.31 29.35 -14.07
N SER A 434 -1.93 30.62 -14.11
CA SER A 434 -0.54 31.06 -14.28
C SER A 434 0.17 31.41 -12.97
N HIS A 435 -0.48 31.24 -11.83
CA HIS A 435 0.06 31.63 -10.51
C HIS A 435 1.31 30.80 -10.16
N PRO A 436 2.37 31.38 -9.56
CA PRO A 436 3.59 30.63 -9.19
C PRO A 436 3.33 29.56 -8.12
N ASN A 437 2.43 29.79 -7.16
CA ASN A 437 2.03 28.80 -6.16
C ASN A 437 1.12 27.72 -6.76
N GLY A 438 1.50 26.44 -6.58
CA GLY A 438 0.75 25.28 -7.07
C GLY A 438 -0.66 25.19 -6.51
N TRP A 439 -0.86 25.55 -5.24
CA TRP A 439 -2.18 25.55 -4.60
C TRP A 439 -3.21 26.43 -5.35
N TRP A 440 -2.78 27.61 -5.82
CA TRP A 440 -3.64 28.52 -6.59
C TRP A 440 -4.04 27.93 -7.95
N ARG A 441 -3.09 27.31 -8.65
CA ARG A 441 -3.37 26.70 -9.95
C ARG A 441 -4.35 25.54 -9.83
N ASP A 442 -4.13 24.64 -8.86
CA ASP A 442 -4.99 23.48 -8.60
C ASP A 442 -6.40 23.93 -8.20
N THR A 443 -6.50 24.89 -7.30
CA THR A 443 -7.79 25.43 -6.84
C THR A 443 -8.54 26.13 -7.98
N ALA A 444 -7.85 26.92 -8.82
CA ALA A 444 -8.46 27.56 -9.97
C ALA A 444 -9.00 26.54 -10.99
N GLN A 445 -8.20 25.52 -11.33
CA GLN A 445 -8.61 24.44 -12.21
C GLN A 445 -9.86 23.74 -11.66
N LYS A 446 -9.82 23.30 -10.39
CA LYS A 446 -10.94 22.65 -9.70
C LYS A 446 -12.21 23.52 -9.77
N LEU A 447 -12.13 24.81 -9.43
CA LEU A 447 -13.27 25.72 -9.43
C LEU A 447 -13.83 25.96 -10.82
N LEU A 448 -12.97 26.08 -11.86
CA LEU A 448 -13.41 26.21 -13.26
C LEU A 448 -14.18 24.96 -13.70
N VAL A 449 -13.68 23.77 -13.38
CA VAL A 449 -14.34 22.51 -13.71
C VAL A 449 -15.68 22.37 -12.96
N LEU A 450 -15.71 22.73 -11.66
CA LEU A 450 -16.93 22.69 -10.84
C LEU A 450 -18.01 23.68 -11.33
N LYS A 451 -17.61 24.89 -11.75
CA LYS A 451 -18.52 25.90 -12.31
C LYS A 451 -19.09 25.47 -13.68
N GLY A 452 -18.34 24.69 -14.47
CA GLY A 452 -18.76 24.17 -15.76
C GLY A 452 -19.02 25.25 -16.83
N ASP A 453 -18.56 26.49 -16.62
CA ASP A 453 -18.78 27.61 -17.52
C ASP A 453 -17.89 27.52 -18.76
N LYS A 454 -18.51 27.15 -19.88
CA LYS A 454 -17.81 27.00 -21.18
C LYS A 454 -17.48 28.31 -21.87
N SER A 455 -17.93 29.46 -21.38
CA SER A 455 -17.57 30.78 -21.94
C SER A 455 -16.07 31.06 -21.90
N VAL A 456 -15.35 30.37 -20.97
CA VAL A 456 -13.89 30.53 -20.84
C VAL A 456 -13.06 29.64 -21.78
N VAL A 457 -13.70 28.75 -22.57
CA VAL A 457 -13.00 27.83 -23.48
C VAL A 457 -12.06 28.55 -24.45
N PRO A 458 -12.45 29.64 -25.10
CA PRO A 458 -11.50 30.38 -25.98
C PRO A 458 -10.25 30.88 -25.24
N ALA A 459 -10.42 31.45 -24.03
CA ALA A 459 -9.31 31.94 -23.21
C ALA A 459 -8.41 30.81 -22.73
N LEU A 460 -8.98 29.65 -22.35
CA LEU A 460 -8.23 28.47 -21.98
C LEU A 460 -7.45 27.88 -23.15
N THR A 461 -8.04 27.85 -24.35
CA THR A 461 -7.37 27.39 -25.59
C THR A 461 -6.20 28.29 -25.93
N GLU A 462 -6.39 29.60 -25.85
CA GLU A 462 -5.30 30.60 -26.06
C GLU A 462 -4.18 30.39 -25.04
N LEU A 463 -4.51 30.26 -23.75
CA LEU A 463 -3.53 29.99 -22.67
C LEU A 463 -2.77 28.68 -22.91
N ALA A 464 -3.46 27.62 -23.30
CA ALA A 464 -2.87 26.29 -23.55
C ALA A 464 -1.88 26.33 -24.72
N LEU A 465 -2.21 27.04 -25.79
CA LEU A 465 -1.41 27.04 -27.02
C LEU A 465 -0.26 28.04 -26.99
N ASN A 466 -0.46 29.25 -26.41
CA ASN A 466 0.40 30.41 -26.65
C ASN A 466 1.14 30.92 -25.40
N SER A 467 0.80 30.47 -24.18
CA SER A 467 1.50 30.91 -22.97
C SER A 467 2.97 30.44 -22.95
N GLN A 468 3.85 31.34 -22.49
CA GLN A 468 5.27 31.00 -22.24
C GLN A 468 5.48 30.22 -20.94
N ASN A 469 4.46 30.13 -20.08
CA ASN A 469 4.52 29.38 -18.83
C ASN A 469 4.02 27.92 -19.05
N PRO A 470 4.90 26.91 -19.00
CA PRO A 470 4.52 25.52 -19.25
C PRO A 470 3.46 25.01 -18.27
N LEU A 471 3.52 25.44 -16.99
CA LEU A 471 2.54 25.03 -15.97
C LEU A 471 1.16 25.62 -16.25
N ALA A 472 1.08 26.88 -16.69
CA ALA A 472 -0.17 27.49 -17.11
C ALA A 472 -0.79 26.75 -18.30
N ARG A 473 0.03 26.37 -19.27
CA ARG A 473 -0.40 25.57 -20.44
C ARG A 473 -0.95 24.23 -20.02
N THR A 474 -0.24 23.54 -19.12
CA THR A 474 -0.67 22.25 -18.59
C THR A 474 -2.01 22.35 -17.87
N HIS A 475 -2.17 23.32 -16.95
CA HIS A 475 -3.43 23.49 -16.24
C HIS A 475 -4.58 23.91 -17.18
N ALA A 476 -4.33 24.73 -18.20
CA ALA A 476 -5.32 25.07 -19.21
C ALA A 476 -5.77 23.83 -20.02
N LEU A 477 -4.82 22.96 -20.43
CA LEU A 477 -5.11 21.70 -21.12
C LEU A 477 -6.05 20.82 -20.29
N TRP A 478 -5.72 20.61 -19.01
CA TRP A 478 -6.50 19.79 -18.10
C TRP A 478 -7.84 20.46 -17.69
N THR A 479 -7.90 21.79 -17.67
CA THR A 479 -9.18 22.50 -17.49
C THR A 479 -10.10 22.30 -18.69
N LEU A 480 -9.58 22.36 -19.92
CA LEU A 480 -10.34 22.02 -21.14
C LEU A 480 -10.84 20.58 -21.11
N GLU A 481 -10.02 19.63 -20.65
CA GLU A 481 -10.44 18.22 -20.46
C GLU A 481 -11.57 18.11 -19.44
N GLY A 482 -11.42 18.73 -18.26
CA GLY A 482 -12.42 18.71 -17.19
C GLY A 482 -13.77 19.35 -17.58
N LEU A 483 -13.75 20.36 -18.46
CA LEU A 483 -14.95 21.00 -19.02
C LEU A 483 -15.57 20.20 -20.17
N GLY A 484 -14.97 19.07 -20.61
CA GLY A 484 -15.39 18.32 -21.79
C GLY A 484 -15.28 19.16 -23.08
N ALA A 485 -14.26 20.03 -23.14
CA ALA A 485 -13.99 20.97 -24.26
C ALA A 485 -12.60 20.78 -24.88
N LEU A 486 -11.88 19.71 -24.50
CA LEU A 486 -10.59 19.36 -25.11
C LEU A 486 -10.82 18.86 -26.54
N GLU A 487 -10.04 19.35 -27.48
CA GLU A 487 -10.10 18.96 -28.89
C GLU A 487 -8.80 18.29 -29.34
N ALA A 488 -8.87 17.36 -30.29
CA ALA A 488 -7.74 16.63 -30.84
C ALA A 488 -6.65 17.59 -31.42
N LYS A 489 -7.05 18.74 -32.00
CA LYS A 489 -6.07 19.74 -32.51
C LYS A 489 -5.20 20.32 -31.39
N THR A 490 -5.79 20.58 -30.22
CA THR A 490 -5.05 21.06 -29.04
C THR A 490 -4.08 20.01 -28.54
N VAL A 491 -4.54 18.75 -28.45
CA VAL A 491 -3.67 17.62 -28.08
C VAL A 491 -2.49 17.51 -29.07
N ARG A 492 -2.69 17.57 -30.38
CA ARG A 492 -1.62 17.48 -31.38
C ARG A 492 -0.58 18.59 -31.23
N ALA A 493 -1.01 19.82 -30.88
CA ALA A 493 -0.08 20.89 -30.58
C ALA A 493 0.84 20.58 -29.41
N PHE A 494 0.30 19.90 -28.34
CA PHE A 494 1.10 19.45 -27.23
C PHE A 494 2.03 18.30 -27.60
N LEU A 495 1.58 17.32 -28.40
CA LEU A 495 2.41 16.17 -28.81
C LEU A 495 3.65 16.57 -29.63
N THR A 496 3.63 17.75 -30.26
CA THR A 496 4.74 18.25 -31.06
C THR A 496 5.51 19.39 -30.39
N ASP A 497 5.22 19.69 -29.14
CA ASP A 497 5.85 20.78 -28.39
C ASP A 497 7.35 20.55 -28.18
N ALA A 498 8.14 21.63 -28.12
CA ALA A 498 9.55 21.55 -27.78
C ALA A 498 9.82 21.04 -26.38
N ASN A 499 8.93 21.33 -25.42
CA ASN A 499 9.03 20.91 -24.04
C ASN A 499 8.52 19.45 -23.86
N PRO A 500 9.37 18.52 -23.40
CA PRO A 500 8.97 17.11 -23.21
C PRO A 500 7.86 16.92 -22.20
N GLN A 501 7.77 17.77 -21.18
CA GLN A 501 6.69 17.70 -20.19
C GLN A 501 5.33 17.98 -20.83
N LEU A 502 5.25 18.96 -21.74
CA LEU A 502 4.02 19.25 -22.47
C LEU A 502 3.64 18.08 -23.40
N ARG A 503 4.62 17.42 -24.05
CA ARG A 503 4.35 16.21 -24.84
C ARG A 503 3.77 15.08 -24.00
N GLN A 504 4.30 14.85 -22.79
CA GLN A 504 3.75 13.88 -21.85
C GLN A 504 2.29 14.22 -21.47
N HIS A 505 2.00 15.50 -21.20
CA HIS A 505 0.62 15.92 -20.90
C HIS A 505 -0.31 15.80 -22.10
N GLY A 506 0.19 16.01 -23.31
CA GLY A 506 -0.56 15.76 -24.54
C GLY A 506 -0.98 14.29 -24.67
N LEU A 507 -0.07 13.34 -24.38
CA LEU A 507 -0.39 11.92 -24.32
C LEU A 507 -1.48 11.65 -23.28
N ARG A 508 -1.25 12.03 -22.01
CA ARG A 508 -2.13 11.75 -20.88
C ARG A 508 -3.53 12.35 -21.04
N ALA A 509 -3.63 13.64 -21.41
CA ALA A 509 -4.92 14.29 -21.61
C ALA A 509 -5.65 13.75 -22.84
N GLY A 510 -4.92 13.41 -23.90
CA GLY A 510 -5.49 12.84 -25.11
C GLY A 510 -6.05 11.43 -24.93
N GLU A 511 -5.62 10.68 -23.91
CA GLU A 511 -6.19 9.38 -23.55
C GLU A 511 -7.71 9.46 -23.30
N SER A 512 -8.20 10.59 -22.73
CA SER A 512 -9.62 10.81 -22.49
C SER A 512 -10.42 10.86 -23.80
N LEU A 513 -9.89 11.50 -24.85
CA LEU A 513 -10.53 11.57 -26.16
C LEU A 513 -10.57 10.20 -26.86
N VAL A 514 -9.47 9.44 -26.79
CA VAL A 514 -9.40 8.09 -27.39
C VAL A 514 -10.38 7.16 -26.68
N ARG A 515 -10.48 7.22 -25.38
CA ARG A 515 -11.42 6.44 -24.56
C ARG A 515 -12.88 6.86 -24.82
N ALA A 516 -13.12 8.12 -25.15
CA ALA A 516 -14.42 8.63 -25.60
C ALA A 516 -14.78 8.26 -27.07
N GLY A 517 -13.86 7.59 -27.80
CA GLY A 517 -14.08 7.09 -29.15
C GLY A 517 -13.32 7.80 -30.28
N ASP A 518 -12.63 8.90 -30.02
CA ASP A 518 -11.79 9.58 -31.02
C ASP A 518 -10.44 8.86 -31.19
N LYS A 519 -10.40 7.91 -32.11
CA LYS A 519 -9.19 7.13 -32.40
C LYS A 519 -8.17 7.86 -33.29
N SER A 520 -8.45 9.09 -33.73
CA SER A 520 -7.59 9.84 -34.66
C SER A 520 -6.22 10.20 -34.08
N LEU A 521 -6.04 10.11 -32.75
CA LEU A 521 -4.80 10.42 -32.04
C LEU A 521 -3.85 9.21 -31.88
N ILE A 522 -4.32 7.98 -32.11
CA ILE A 522 -3.54 6.76 -31.81
C ILE A 522 -2.20 6.76 -32.54
N ASP A 523 -2.19 7.05 -33.85
CA ASP A 523 -0.96 7.09 -34.65
C ASP A 523 -0.01 8.19 -34.17
N ASP A 524 -0.54 9.32 -33.71
CA ASP A 524 0.27 10.41 -33.17
C ASP A 524 0.92 10.02 -31.83
N PHE A 525 0.21 9.29 -30.97
CA PHE A 525 0.76 8.73 -29.73
C PHE A 525 1.88 7.73 -30.00
N MET A 526 1.69 6.83 -30.99
CA MET A 526 2.67 5.80 -31.33
C MET A 526 3.97 6.39 -31.93
N LYS A 527 3.92 7.55 -32.58
CA LYS A 527 5.14 8.26 -33.05
C LYS A 527 6.07 8.64 -31.90
N LEU A 528 5.52 8.95 -30.72
CA LEU A 528 6.30 9.34 -29.54
C LEU A 528 7.03 8.17 -28.87
N GLY A 529 6.80 6.93 -29.30
CA GLY A 529 7.66 5.78 -28.94
C GLY A 529 9.11 5.88 -29.47
N ALA A 530 9.39 6.84 -30.37
CA ALA A 530 10.72 7.16 -30.87
C ALA A 530 11.15 8.59 -30.49
N ASP A 531 10.55 9.18 -29.45
CA ASP A 531 10.90 10.52 -28.97
C ASP A 531 12.34 10.54 -28.43
N LYS A 532 12.99 11.71 -28.53
CA LYS A 532 14.34 11.93 -28.01
C LYS A 532 14.43 11.97 -26.49
N ASP A 533 13.30 12.21 -25.81
CA ASP A 533 13.21 12.29 -24.35
C ASP A 533 12.68 10.97 -23.80
N SER A 534 13.44 10.37 -22.89
CA SER A 534 13.15 9.07 -22.28
C SER A 534 11.81 9.06 -21.53
N SER A 535 11.45 10.16 -20.88
CA SER A 535 10.19 10.24 -20.13
C SER A 535 8.97 10.29 -21.06
N VAL A 536 9.12 10.89 -22.26
CA VAL A 536 8.07 10.89 -23.30
C VAL A 536 7.89 9.49 -23.88
N VAL A 537 8.99 8.77 -24.15
CA VAL A 537 8.93 7.36 -24.61
C VAL A 537 8.23 6.48 -23.57
N LEU A 538 8.60 6.61 -22.30
CA LEU A 538 7.96 5.88 -21.21
C LEU A 538 6.47 6.21 -21.09
N GLN A 539 6.08 7.49 -21.20
CA GLN A 539 4.68 7.88 -21.20
C GLN A 539 3.93 7.29 -22.40
N SER A 540 4.52 7.26 -23.60
CA SER A 540 3.92 6.62 -24.78
C SER A 540 3.68 5.11 -24.56
N ILE A 541 4.63 4.42 -23.92
CA ILE A 541 4.49 3.01 -23.52
C ILE A 541 3.34 2.83 -22.49
N MET A 542 3.28 3.68 -21.49
CA MET A 542 2.21 3.64 -20.46
C MET A 542 0.83 3.90 -21.08
N THR A 543 0.72 4.89 -21.97
CA THR A 543 -0.50 5.20 -22.72
C THR A 543 -0.93 4.01 -23.59
N ALA A 544 0.01 3.39 -24.33
CA ALA A 544 -0.29 2.20 -25.12
C ALA A 544 -0.78 1.02 -24.26
N LYS A 545 -0.17 0.79 -23.09
CA LYS A 545 -0.63 -0.21 -22.12
C LYS A 545 -2.05 0.07 -21.64
N LEU A 546 -2.32 1.31 -21.22
CA LEU A 546 -3.64 1.72 -20.72
C LEU A 546 -4.73 1.54 -21.78
N LEU A 547 -4.50 2.03 -23.00
CA LEU A 547 -5.46 1.94 -24.10
C LEU A 547 -5.68 0.52 -24.64
N GLY A 548 -4.69 -0.38 -24.44
CA GLY A 548 -4.79 -1.78 -24.84
C GLY A 548 -5.37 -2.72 -23.80
N SER A 549 -5.48 -2.32 -22.54
CA SER A 549 -5.75 -3.24 -21.42
C SER A 549 -7.10 -3.95 -21.46
N ASN A 550 -8.10 -3.40 -22.12
CA ASN A 550 -9.49 -3.91 -22.14
C ASN A 550 -9.90 -4.56 -23.48
N ASP A 551 -8.98 -4.65 -24.44
CA ASP A 551 -9.24 -5.22 -25.78
C ASP A 551 -8.08 -6.12 -26.21
N ILE A 552 -8.34 -7.41 -26.39
CA ILE A 552 -7.32 -8.42 -26.75
C ILE A 552 -6.61 -8.07 -28.06
N LYS A 553 -7.34 -7.55 -29.06
CA LYS A 553 -6.75 -7.19 -30.36
C LYS A 553 -5.90 -5.93 -30.24
N ALA A 554 -6.43 -4.89 -29.59
CA ALA A 554 -5.68 -3.66 -29.29
C ALA A 554 -4.44 -3.95 -28.43
N TRP A 555 -4.55 -4.86 -27.46
CA TRP A 555 -3.41 -5.30 -26.64
C TRP A 555 -2.29 -5.93 -27.49
N ALA A 556 -2.64 -6.80 -28.45
CA ALA A 556 -1.63 -7.45 -29.29
C ALA A 556 -0.86 -6.43 -30.14
N ASP A 557 -1.53 -5.42 -30.69
CA ASP A 557 -0.91 -4.38 -31.51
C ASP A 557 -0.11 -3.39 -30.65
N ASN A 558 -0.64 -2.97 -29.52
CA ASN A 558 0.04 -2.08 -28.59
C ASN A 558 1.26 -2.76 -27.95
N SER A 559 1.19 -4.07 -27.65
CA SER A 559 2.30 -4.85 -27.15
C SER A 559 3.47 -4.91 -28.13
N LYS A 560 3.19 -5.08 -29.46
CA LYS A 560 4.21 -5.00 -30.51
C LYS A 560 4.84 -3.61 -30.58
N PHE A 561 4.02 -2.55 -30.49
CA PHE A 561 4.52 -1.18 -30.45
C PHE A 561 5.44 -0.96 -29.24
N MET A 562 5.03 -1.35 -28.04
CA MET A 562 5.83 -1.21 -26.82
C MET A 562 7.18 -1.95 -26.94
N GLN A 563 7.17 -3.19 -27.44
CA GLN A 563 8.41 -3.94 -27.70
C GLN A 563 9.32 -3.23 -28.69
N LYS A 564 8.76 -2.68 -29.78
CA LYS A 564 9.53 -1.94 -30.79
C LYS A 564 10.16 -0.68 -30.18
N ALA A 565 9.40 0.07 -29.37
CA ALA A 565 9.90 1.27 -28.68
C ALA A 565 11.06 0.92 -27.72
N LEU A 566 10.94 -0.15 -26.95
CA LEU A 566 12.00 -0.63 -26.07
C LEU A 566 13.27 -1.03 -26.79
N LEU A 567 13.14 -1.79 -27.90
CA LEU A 567 14.28 -2.26 -28.68
C LEU A 567 14.99 -1.11 -29.42
N ALA A 568 14.25 -0.11 -29.87
CA ALA A 568 14.80 1.05 -30.60
C ALA A 568 15.48 2.06 -29.65
N SER A 569 15.11 2.09 -28.39
CA SER A 569 15.64 3.05 -27.40
C SER A 569 17.10 2.74 -27.05
N THR A 570 17.93 3.77 -26.97
CA THR A 570 19.28 3.72 -26.39
C THR A 570 19.30 3.99 -24.90
N SER A 571 18.19 4.54 -24.34
CA SER A 571 18.03 4.86 -22.94
C SER A 571 18.04 3.60 -22.07
N LYS A 572 18.85 3.58 -21.02
CA LYS A 572 18.87 2.53 -20.01
C LYS A 572 17.55 2.52 -19.23
N GLY A 573 17.05 3.69 -18.86
CA GLY A 573 15.82 3.84 -18.10
C GLY A 573 14.60 3.36 -18.87
N VAL A 574 14.50 3.69 -20.17
CA VAL A 574 13.42 3.15 -21.02
C VAL A 574 13.49 1.63 -21.08
N LYS A 575 14.69 1.04 -21.23
CA LYS A 575 14.84 -0.42 -21.27
C LYS A 575 14.43 -1.09 -19.95
N GLU A 576 14.86 -0.55 -18.83
CA GLU A 576 14.60 -1.11 -17.51
C GLU A 576 13.13 -0.92 -17.10
N LEU A 577 12.68 0.33 -16.96
CA LEU A 577 11.33 0.64 -16.52
C LEU A 577 10.28 0.23 -17.55
N GLY A 578 10.55 0.44 -18.84
CA GLY A 578 9.64 0.06 -19.91
C GLY A 578 9.45 -1.46 -20.04
N ALA A 579 10.49 -2.27 -19.77
CA ALA A 579 10.36 -3.71 -19.69
C ALA A 579 9.44 -4.12 -18.53
N ILE A 580 9.59 -3.50 -17.35
CA ILE A 580 8.71 -3.74 -16.19
C ILE A 580 7.27 -3.34 -16.53
N ILE A 581 7.05 -2.20 -17.17
CA ILE A 581 5.73 -1.74 -17.59
C ILE A 581 5.09 -2.74 -18.58
N LEU A 582 5.86 -3.23 -19.55
CA LEU A 582 5.36 -4.17 -20.56
C LEU A 582 4.99 -5.52 -19.97
N THR A 583 5.86 -6.09 -19.12
CA THR A 583 5.66 -7.44 -18.55
C THR A 583 4.71 -7.45 -17.37
N GLY A 584 4.52 -6.30 -16.71
CA GLY A 584 3.88 -6.18 -15.39
C GLY A 584 4.85 -6.63 -14.29
N SER A 585 4.73 -6.04 -13.10
CA SER A 585 5.38 -6.57 -11.91
C SER A 585 4.56 -7.77 -11.42
N ASP A 586 5.21 -8.93 -11.29
CA ASP A 586 4.69 -10.11 -10.57
C ASP A 586 3.20 -10.41 -10.79
N GLN A 587 2.84 -10.90 -11.95
CA GLN A 587 1.49 -11.43 -12.17
C GLN A 587 1.28 -12.62 -11.24
N VAL A 588 0.40 -12.42 -10.24
CA VAL A 588 -0.11 -13.49 -9.41
C VAL A 588 -1.27 -14.17 -10.10
N GLY A 589 -1.35 -15.50 -9.97
CA GLY A 589 -2.38 -16.25 -10.65
C GLY A 589 -1.94 -16.70 -12.04
N GLY A 590 -2.86 -16.74 -12.97
CA GLY A 590 -2.61 -17.15 -14.35
C GLY A 590 -3.59 -18.21 -14.85
N ARG A 591 -3.22 -18.88 -15.95
CA ARG A 591 -4.10 -19.87 -16.62
C ARG A 591 -4.40 -21.12 -15.78
N ASP A 592 -3.59 -21.40 -14.78
CA ASP A 592 -3.74 -22.57 -13.91
C ASP A 592 -4.78 -22.34 -12.79
N TYR A 593 -5.34 -21.13 -12.64
CA TYR A 593 -6.33 -20.78 -11.62
C TYR A 593 -7.69 -20.45 -12.25
N ALA A 594 -8.76 -20.75 -11.55
CA ALA A 594 -10.11 -20.33 -11.94
C ALA A 594 -10.25 -18.79 -11.85
N ALA A 595 -11.27 -18.23 -12.49
CA ALA A 595 -11.45 -16.77 -12.57
C ALA A 595 -11.66 -16.12 -11.18
N ASP A 596 -12.40 -16.79 -10.30
CA ASP A 596 -12.63 -16.36 -8.91
C ASP A 596 -11.38 -16.52 -8.05
N GLU A 597 -10.59 -17.58 -8.25
CA GLU A 597 -9.29 -17.75 -7.60
C GLU A 597 -8.29 -16.67 -8.03
N ASN A 598 -8.24 -16.34 -9.32
CA ASN A 598 -7.41 -15.24 -9.81
C ASN A 598 -7.78 -13.90 -9.15
N LYS A 599 -9.08 -13.59 -9.02
CA LYS A 599 -9.55 -12.38 -8.31
C LYS A 599 -9.08 -12.38 -6.85
N LEU A 600 -9.19 -13.51 -6.18
CA LEU A 600 -8.76 -13.69 -4.79
C LEU A 600 -7.25 -13.46 -4.64
N LEU A 601 -6.45 -14.02 -5.55
CA LEU A 601 -4.98 -13.87 -5.53
C LEU A 601 -4.54 -12.43 -5.81
N VAL A 602 -5.17 -11.76 -6.76
CA VAL A 602 -4.90 -10.34 -7.07
C VAL A 602 -5.23 -9.46 -5.85
N LYS A 603 -6.39 -9.68 -5.24
CA LYS A 603 -6.78 -8.97 -4.01
C LYS A 603 -5.81 -9.25 -2.86
N GLY A 604 -5.37 -10.49 -2.71
CA GLY A 604 -4.36 -10.87 -1.72
C GLY A 604 -3.01 -10.21 -1.94
N GLN A 605 -2.59 -10.02 -3.20
CA GLN A 605 -1.38 -9.29 -3.55
C GLN A 605 -1.48 -7.81 -3.17
N GLU A 606 -2.63 -7.17 -3.43
CA GLU A 606 -2.88 -5.79 -3.01
C GLU A 606 -2.72 -5.65 -1.49
N ILE A 607 -3.42 -6.49 -0.73
CA ILE A 607 -3.36 -6.52 0.74
C ILE A 607 -1.93 -6.74 1.25
N TYR A 608 -1.22 -7.70 0.65
CA TYR A 608 0.16 -7.98 1.03
C TYR A 608 1.08 -6.77 0.82
N ARG A 609 0.91 -6.09 -0.31
CA ARG A 609 1.69 -4.90 -0.67
C ARG A 609 1.31 -3.65 0.11
N GLU A 610 0.12 -3.62 0.70
CA GLU A 610 -0.33 -2.53 1.56
C GLU A 610 0.18 -2.68 3.01
N LEU A 611 0.27 -3.91 3.51
CA LEU A 611 0.51 -4.16 4.94
C LEU A 611 1.63 -5.17 5.22
N CYS A 612 1.54 -6.39 4.68
CA CYS A 612 2.37 -7.52 5.13
C CYS A 612 3.85 -7.39 4.75
N PHE A 613 4.13 -6.70 3.62
CA PHE A 613 5.50 -6.48 3.13
C PHE A 613 6.38 -5.75 4.14
N ALA A 614 5.79 -4.88 4.99
CA ALA A 614 6.51 -4.10 5.98
C ALA A 614 7.38 -4.96 6.92
N CYS A 615 6.91 -6.17 7.23
CA CYS A 615 7.67 -7.14 8.03
C CYS A 615 8.24 -8.28 7.18
N HIS A 616 7.50 -8.73 6.14
CA HIS A 616 7.86 -9.91 5.37
C HIS A 616 8.63 -9.63 4.08
N GLY A 617 8.86 -8.35 3.72
CA GLY A 617 9.52 -7.94 2.48
C GLY A 617 8.65 -8.18 1.23
N TYR A 618 8.93 -7.47 0.13
CA TYR A 618 8.19 -7.67 -1.13
C TYR A 618 8.40 -9.05 -1.74
N ASP A 619 9.58 -9.63 -1.52
CA ASP A 619 9.97 -10.94 -2.02
C ASP A 619 9.65 -12.08 -1.03
N GLY A 620 8.98 -11.77 0.07
CA GLY A 620 8.62 -12.73 1.11
C GLY A 620 9.81 -13.33 1.87
N LYS A 621 11.00 -12.71 1.82
CA LYS A 621 12.19 -13.21 2.54
C LYS A 621 12.36 -12.63 3.94
N GLY A 622 11.48 -11.72 4.34
CA GLY A 622 11.60 -10.90 5.54
C GLY A 622 12.26 -9.55 5.22
N MET A 623 11.75 -8.47 5.80
CA MET A 623 12.34 -7.15 5.66
C MET A 623 13.68 -7.13 6.39
N ALA A 624 14.74 -6.80 5.66
CA ALA A 624 16.07 -6.69 6.24
C ALA A 624 16.17 -5.54 7.25
N ILE A 625 16.89 -5.76 8.34
CA ILE A 625 17.21 -4.76 9.35
C ILE A 625 18.71 -4.66 9.55
N ASP A 626 19.19 -3.45 9.87
CA ASP A 626 20.55 -3.26 10.34
C ASP A 626 20.64 -3.73 11.79
N GLY A 627 20.95 -4.97 11.96
CA GLY A 627 21.15 -5.60 13.28
C GLY A 627 22.57 -6.11 13.45
N PRO A 628 22.88 -6.65 14.64
CA PRO A 628 24.23 -7.08 15.01
C PRO A 628 24.77 -8.23 14.17
N LYS A 629 23.93 -8.89 13.42
CA LYS A 629 24.31 -10.01 12.54
C LYS A 629 23.83 -9.73 11.12
N PRO A 630 24.71 -9.87 10.11
CA PRO A 630 24.29 -9.76 8.71
C PRO A 630 23.13 -10.71 8.40
N GLY A 631 22.12 -10.21 7.66
CA GLY A 631 20.98 -11.01 7.24
C GLY A 631 19.87 -11.18 8.29
N MET A 632 19.83 -10.34 9.32
CA MET A 632 18.66 -10.23 10.21
C MET A 632 17.47 -9.65 9.45
N THR A 633 16.28 -10.16 9.79
CA THR A 633 15.01 -9.70 9.23
C THR A 633 13.97 -9.50 10.33
N ILE A 634 13.02 -8.60 10.11
CA ILE A 634 11.92 -8.30 11.06
C ILE A 634 11.05 -9.54 11.28
N ALA A 635 10.77 -10.28 10.21
CA ALA A 635 9.90 -11.45 10.25
C ALA A 635 10.52 -12.63 9.48
N PRO A 636 10.06 -13.86 9.74
CA PRO A 636 10.54 -15.04 9.04
C PRO A 636 10.18 -15.01 7.54
N PRO A 637 10.98 -15.67 6.68
CA PRO A 637 10.65 -15.84 5.28
C PRO A 637 9.37 -16.66 5.10
N LEU A 638 8.53 -16.24 4.17
CA LEU A 638 7.28 -16.91 3.79
C LEU A 638 7.50 -18.01 2.76
N GLY A 639 8.52 -17.83 1.90
CA GLY A 639 8.92 -18.87 0.96
C GLY A 639 9.46 -20.10 1.68
N ALA A 640 8.98 -21.29 1.35
CA ALA A 640 9.31 -22.57 2.00
C ALA A 640 8.93 -22.68 3.49
N SER A 641 8.16 -21.74 4.04
CA SER A 641 7.67 -21.80 5.42
C SER A 641 6.80 -23.04 5.64
N LYS A 642 7.04 -23.77 6.72
CA LYS A 642 6.21 -24.93 7.09
C LYS A 642 4.76 -24.53 7.36
N THR A 643 4.52 -23.39 8.00
CA THR A 643 3.19 -22.85 8.26
C THR A 643 2.46 -22.50 6.95
N VAL A 644 3.16 -21.89 5.99
CA VAL A 644 2.58 -21.47 4.71
C VAL A 644 2.31 -22.67 3.80
N ARG A 645 3.24 -23.61 3.69
CA ARG A 645 3.14 -24.81 2.83
C ARG A 645 2.39 -25.97 3.46
N GLY A 646 2.19 -25.94 4.77
CA GLY A 646 1.48 -26.98 5.52
C GLY A 646 -0.03 -26.90 5.34
N HIS A 647 -0.74 -27.42 6.32
CA HIS A 647 -2.22 -27.38 6.32
C HIS A 647 -2.73 -25.94 6.20
N ARG A 648 -3.67 -25.70 5.28
CA ARG A 648 -4.15 -24.34 4.95
C ARG A 648 -4.69 -23.57 6.16
N ASP A 649 -5.28 -24.28 7.14
CA ASP A 649 -5.79 -23.66 8.39
C ASP A 649 -4.68 -22.99 9.21
N GLY A 650 -3.42 -23.42 9.04
CA GLY A 650 -2.29 -22.85 9.79
C GLY A 650 -2.07 -21.38 9.47
N VAL A 651 -2.08 -21.01 8.18
CA VAL A 651 -1.94 -19.61 7.76
C VAL A 651 -3.11 -18.76 8.25
N VAL A 652 -4.34 -19.30 8.19
CA VAL A 652 -5.52 -18.57 8.66
C VAL A 652 -5.47 -18.34 10.17
N ARG A 653 -5.10 -19.37 10.96
CA ARG A 653 -4.95 -19.23 12.41
C ARG A 653 -3.86 -18.23 12.79
N ALA A 654 -2.72 -18.26 12.06
CA ALA A 654 -1.65 -17.28 12.25
C ALA A 654 -2.11 -15.86 11.94
N LEU A 655 -2.91 -15.66 10.88
CA LEU A 655 -3.48 -14.34 10.57
C LEU A 655 -4.52 -13.89 11.60
N LEU A 656 -5.38 -14.79 12.09
CA LEU A 656 -6.43 -14.40 13.03
C LEU A 656 -5.87 -14.02 14.41
N ASN A 657 -4.92 -14.77 14.95
CA ASN A 657 -4.46 -14.61 16.34
C ASN A 657 -3.00 -14.15 16.47
N GLY A 658 -2.28 -14.00 15.36
CA GLY A 658 -0.86 -13.67 15.37
C GLY A 658 0.04 -14.86 15.73
N MET A 659 1.36 -14.62 15.68
CA MET A 659 2.41 -15.60 16.00
C MET A 659 3.44 -14.98 16.94
N SER A 660 3.95 -15.75 17.88
CA SER A 660 4.99 -15.35 18.82
C SER A 660 5.99 -16.50 19.06
N GLY A 661 7.12 -16.17 19.68
CA GLY A 661 8.19 -17.12 20.01
C GLY A 661 9.07 -17.52 18.82
N PRO A 662 9.98 -18.50 18.99
CA PRO A 662 10.90 -18.91 17.95
C PRO A 662 10.18 -19.53 16.74
N ILE A 663 10.52 -19.11 15.53
CA ILE A 663 10.01 -19.67 14.29
C ILE A 663 11.20 -20.24 13.50
N GLY A 664 11.16 -21.53 13.21
CA GLY A 664 12.26 -22.22 12.53
C GLY A 664 13.57 -22.21 13.34
N GLY A 665 13.51 -22.16 14.66
CA GLY A 665 14.67 -22.08 15.55
C GLY A 665 15.30 -20.69 15.67
N LYS A 666 14.68 -19.66 15.07
CA LYS A 666 15.13 -18.26 15.17
C LYS A 666 14.11 -17.44 15.95
N THR A 667 14.58 -16.56 16.80
CA THR A 667 13.76 -15.58 17.50
C THR A 667 13.71 -14.30 16.66
N TYR A 668 12.52 -13.71 16.54
CA TYR A 668 12.28 -12.45 15.86
C TYR A 668 11.76 -11.44 16.89
N ASP A 669 12.26 -10.20 16.83
CA ASP A 669 11.91 -9.16 17.80
C ASP A 669 10.48 -8.67 17.60
N ALA A 670 9.98 -8.71 16.38
CA ALA A 670 8.61 -8.38 16.07
C ALA A 670 7.68 -9.59 16.25
N GLN A 671 6.55 -9.37 16.90
CA GLN A 671 5.45 -10.34 16.94
C GLN A 671 4.55 -10.13 15.73
N MET A 672 4.07 -11.20 15.14
CA MET A 672 3.02 -11.10 14.13
C MET A 672 1.72 -10.71 14.81
N VAL A 673 1.19 -9.53 14.47
CA VAL A 673 -0.04 -9.02 15.06
C VAL A 673 -1.28 -9.74 14.53
N PRO A 674 -2.32 -9.90 15.36
CA PRO A 674 -3.60 -10.44 14.94
C PRO A 674 -4.29 -9.56 13.90
N MET A 675 -4.86 -10.18 12.87
CA MET A 675 -5.64 -9.51 11.81
C MET A 675 -7.15 -9.86 11.89
N ALA A 676 -7.60 -10.34 13.05
CA ALA A 676 -8.97 -10.87 13.24
C ALA A 676 -10.08 -9.83 12.97
N MET A 677 -9.78 -8.53 13.06
CA MET A 677 -10.72 -7.44 12.76
C MET A 677 -11.06 -7.31 11.27
N ASN A 678 -10.26 -7.88 10.39
CA ASN A 678 -10.54 -7.85 8.95
C ASN A 678 -11.58 -8.92 8.57
N SER A 679 -12.28 -8.68 7.46
CA SER A 679 -13.30 -9.60 6.94
C SER A 679 -12.72 -10.96 6.55
N ASP A 680 -13.59 -11.96 6.46
CA ASP A 680 -13.19 -13.30 6.03
C ASP A 680 -12.65 -13.33 4.60
N GLU A 681 -13.16 -12.47 3.71
CA GLU A 681 -12.66 -12.30 2.35
C GLU A 681 -11.25 -11.71 2.34
N TRP A 682 -10.99 -10.74 3.20
CA TRP A 682 -9.66 -10.12 3.34
C TRP A 682 -8.62 -11.17 3.78
N ILE A 683 -8.92 -11.92 4.84
CA ILE A 683 -8.05 -12.99 5.37
C ILE A 683 -7.85 -14.08 4.31
N ALA A 684 -8.92 -14.52 3.64
CA ALA A 684 -8.87 -15.53 2.59
C ALA A 684 -7.98 -15.10 1.42
N SER A 685 -8.09 -13.84 1.01
CA SER A 685 -7.32 -13.27 -0.10
C SER A 685 -5.82 -13.28 0.20
N VAL A 686 -5.40 -12.69 1.32
CA VAL A 686 -3.97 -12.62 1.65
C VAL A 686 -3.38 -14.00 1.98
N ALA A 687 -4.13 -14.87 2.66
CA ALA A 687 -3.71 -16.24 2.93
C ALA A 687 -3.49 -17.04 1.64
N SER A 688 -4.41 -16.93 0.67
CA SER A 688 -4.29 -17.56 -0.65
C SER A 688 -3.09 -17.00 -1.43
N TYR A 689 -2.89 -15.68 -1.41
CA TYR A 689 -1.75 -15.04 -2.05
C TYR A 689 -0.42 -15.57 -1.51
N VAL A 690 -0.23 -15.58 -0.19
CA VAL A 690 1.01 -16.05 0.45
C VAL A 690 1.27 -17.53 0.14
N ARG A 691 0.23 -18.35 0.08
CA ARG A 691 0.33 -19.77 -0.29
C ARG A 691 0.67 -20.00 -1.78
N ASN A 692 0.51 -18.99 -2.64
CA ASN A 692 0.71 -19.10 -4.08
C ASN A 692 1.75 -18.10 -4.63
N SER A 693 2.55 -17.53 -3.73
CA SER A 693 3.64 -16.58 -4.03
C SER A 693 4.95 -17.06 -3.40
N PHE A 694 6.04 -16.37 -3.70
CA PHE A 694 7.37 -16.64 -3.10
C PHE A 694 7.87 -18.07 -3.30
N GLY A 695 7.50 -18.70 -4.44
CA GLY A 695 7.82 -20.09 -4.74
C GLY A 695 6.94 -21.12 -4.02
N ASN A 696 5.88 -20.67 -3.36
CA ASN A 696 4.85 -21.55 -2.80
C ASN A 696 3.77 -21.84 -3.86
N LYS A 697 3.15 -23.02 -3.76
CA LYS A 697 2.01 -23.47 -4.56
C LYS A 697 1.11 -24.32 -3.66
N GLY A 698 -0.07 -23.83 -3.34
CA GLY A 698 -1.00 -24.52 -2.44
C GLY A 698 -2.46 -24.19 -2.74
N ALA A 699 -3.37 -25.00 -2.24
CA ALA A 699 -4.80 -24.75 -2.41
C ALA A 699 -5.18 -23.37 -1.88
N VAL A 700 -6.04 -22.67 -2.63
CA VAL A 700 -6.62 -21.40 -2.21
C VAL A 700 -7.55 -21.57 -1.00
N ILE A 701 -7.76 -20.50 -0.28
CA ILE A 701 -8.57 -20.45 0.95
C ILE A 701 -9.79 -19.60 0.66
N THR A 702 -10.98 -20.08 1.00
CA THR A 702 -12.24 -19.35 0.81
C THR A 702 -12.64 -18.58 2.07
N ALA A 703 -13.50 -17.57 1.92
CA ALA A 703 -14.09 -16.86 3.06
C ALA A 703 -14.84 -17.80 4.02
N LYS A 704 -15.47 -18.86 3.49
CA LYS A 704 -16.14 -19.89 4.32
C LYS A 704 -15.16 -20.68 5.19
N ASP A 705 -13.96 -20.97 4.67
CA ASP A 705 -12.90 -21.60 5.46
C ASP A 705 -12.47 -20.71 6.61
N VAL A 706 -12.31 -19.40 6.33
CA VAL A 706 -11.94 -18.42 7.36
C VAL A 706 -13.03 -18.30 8.42
N ALA A 707 -14.31 -18.18 8.04
CA ALA A 707 -15.44 -18.11 8.96
C ALA A 707 -15.47 -19.32 9.93
N ARG A 708 -15.28 -20.53 9.38
CA ARG A 708 -15.19 -21.75 10.20
C ARG A 708 -14.05 -21.67 11.22
N ILE A 709 -12.86 -21.29 10.77
CA ILE A 709 -11.67 -21.24 11.64
C ILE A 709 -11.83 -20.13 12.69
N ARG A 710 -12.44 -19.00 12.32
CA ARG A 710 -12.73 -17.89 13.24
C ARG A 710 -13.60 -18.33 14.41
N GLU A 711 -14.66 -19.11 14.15
CA GLU A 711 -15.48 -19.69 15.22
C GLU A 711 -14.70 -20.71 16.08
N GLU A 712 -13.82 -21.52 15.47
CA GLU A 712 -12.98 -22.48 16.21
C GLU A 712 -11.99 -21.82 17.17
N VAL A 713 -11.49 -20.60 16.84
CA VAL A 713 -10.53 -19.85 17.67
C VAL A 713 -11.19 -18.75 18.51
N LYS A 714 -12.51 -18.67 18.49
CA LYS A 714 -13.28 -17.68 19.24
C LYS A 714 -12.99 -17.81 20.73
N GLY A 715 -12.63 -16.71 21.37
CA GLY A 715 -12.26 -16.68 22.77
C GLY A 715 -10.81 -17.08 23.07
N MET A 716 -10.01 -17.41 22.07
CA MET A 716 -8.58 -17.60 22.24
C MET A 716 -7.94 -16.25 22.59
N THR A 717 -7.20 -16.22 23.70
CA THR A 717 -6.40 -15.06 24.11
C THR A 717 -4.93 -15.31 23.78
N GLY A 718 -4.24 -14.29 23.23
CA GLY A 718 -2.83 -14.36 22.88
C GLY A 718 -2.52 -14.98 21.51
N SER A 719 -1.24 -14.97 21.15
CA SER A 719 -0.73 -15.43 19.86
C SER A 719 -0.38 -16.91 19.87
N TRP A 720 -0.36 -17.54 18.68
CA TRP A 720 0.15 -18.90 18.51
C TRP A 720 1.68 -18.97 18.67
N THR A 721 2.18 -20.05 19.26
CA THR A 721 3.56 -20.52 19.05
C THR A 721 3.55 -21.59 17.95
N ASN A 722 4.72 -21.96 17.43
CA ASN A 722 4.80 -23.08 16.47
C ASN A 722 4.18 -24.38 17.05
N GLU A 723 4.48 -24.68 18.30
CA GLU A 723 4.00 -25.92 18.96
C GLU A 723 2.49 -25.89 19.15
N THR A 724 1.94 -24.80 19.67
CA THR A 724 0.49 -24.68 19.89
C THR A 724 -0.28 -24.66 18.58
N LEU A 725 0.27 -24.03 17.54
CA LEU A 725 -0.32 -24.03 16.20
C LEU A 725 -0.33 -25.43 15.58
N GLU A 726 0.81 -26.14 15.57
CA GLU A 726 0.91 -27.50 15.04
C GLU A 726 -0.02 -28.48 15.80
N ALA A 727 -0.14 -28.34 17.10
CA ALA A 727 -1.05 -29.14 17.90
C ALA A 727 -2.55 -28.88 17.59
N ALA A 728 -2.86 -27.65 17.15
CA ALA A 728 -4.22 -27.25 16.80
C ALA A 728 -4.63 -27.65 15.38
N LEU A 729 -3.67 -27.96 14.50
CA LEU A 729 -3.97 -28.31 13.11
C LEU A 729 -4.52 -29.73 12.97
N PRO A 730 -5.40 -29.96 11.97
CA PRO A 730 -5.80 -31.31 11.58
C PRO A 730 -4.59 -32.18 11.20
N LYS A 731 -4.57 -33.40 11.65
CA LYS A 731 -3.46 -34.31 11.34
C LYS A 731 -3.70 -34.99 10.00
N LEU A 732 -2.61 -35.15 9.22
CA LEU A 732 -2.60 -36.01 8.05
C LEU A 732 -2.57 -37.47 8.55
N SER A 733 -3.53 -38.28 8.13
CA SER A 733 -3.43 -39.72 8.28
C SER A 733 -2.50 -40.28 7.23
N PRO A 734 -1.40 -40.91 7.59
CA PRO A 734 -0.50 -41.51 6.61
C PRO A 734 -1.20 -42.60 5.78
N ALA A 735 -0.66 -42.87 4.63
CA ALA A 735 -1.01 -44.03 3.83
C ALA A 735 -0.85 -45.31 4.67
N SER A 736 -1.62 -46.34 4.36
CA SER A 736 -1.60 -47.61 5.07
C SER A 736 -1.68 -48.78 4.09
N LYS A 737 -0.87 -49.78 4.32
CA LYS A 737 -0.91 -51.04 3.55
C LYS A 737 -2.25 -51.80 3.73
N ASP A 738 -3.04 -51.44 4.73
CA ASP A 738 -4.37 -52.02 4.95
C ASP A 738 -5.45 -51.37 4.06
N TRP A 739 -5.12 -50.32 3.33
CA TRP A 739 -6.04 -49.71 2.36
C TRP A 739 -6.02 -50.54 1.08
N LYS A 740 -7.18 -50.92 0.57
CA LYS A 740 -7.26 -51.59 -0.73
C LYS A 740 -7.36 -50.53 -1.82
N VAL A 741 -6.44 -50.64 -2.77
CA VAL A 741 -6.31 -49.59 -3.83
C VAL A 741 -6.52 -50.22 -5.20
N SER A 742 -7.18 -49.50 -6.07
CA SER A 742 -7.37 -49.84 -7.47
C SER A 742 -7.32 -48.59 -8.36
N ALA A 743 -6.99 -48.76 -9.64
CA ALA A 743 -6.91 -47.66 -10.56
C ALA A 743 -7.40 -48.06 -11.95
N SER A 744 -7.76 -47.08 -12.77
CA SER A 744 -8.18 -47.33 -14.17
C SER A 744 -7.03 -47.67 -15.13
N ASP A 745 -5.80 -47.42 -14.72
CA ASP A 745 -4.57 -47.74 -15.45
C ASP A 745 -3.53 -48.23 -14.44
N GLN A 746 -2.74 -49.27 -14.79
CA GLN A 746 -1.71 -49.86 -13.90
C GLN A 746 -2.27 -50.21 -12.50
N SER A 747 -3.43 -50.86 -12.46
CA SER A 747 -4.09 -51.19 -11.21
C SER A 747 -3.30 -52.19 -10.33
N GLU A 748 -2.46 -53.00 -10.93
CA GLU A 748 -1.56 -53.94 -10.29
C GLU A 748 -0.47 -53.28 -9.43
N THR A 749 -0.10 -52.03 -9.78
CA THR A 749 0.86 -51.21 -9.01
C THR A 749 0.20 -50.14 -8.21
N ALA A 750 -1.14 -50.04 -8.19
CA ALA A 750 -1.86 -48.95 -7.55
C ALA A 750 -1.53 -48.82 -6.03
N GLN A 751 -1.21 -49.89 -5.36
CA GLN A 751 -0.82 -49.90 -3.98
C GLN A 751 0.44 -49.06 -3.68
N ASN A 752 1.34 -48.96 -4.65
CA ASN A 752 2.57 -48.16 -4.52
C ASN A 752 2.34 -46.66 -4.30
N GLY A 753 1.15 -46.13 -4.62
CA GLY A 753 0.75 -44.80 -4.26
C GLY A 753 0.19 -44.61 -2.85
N CYS A 754 0.19 -45.70 -2.04
CA CYS A 754 -0.49 -45.74 -0.75
C CYS A 754 0.13 -46.75 0.22
N ASP A 755 1.43 -47.04 0.13
CA ASP A 755 2.12 -48.08 0.88
C ASP A 755 3.02 -47.56 2.01
N ALA A 756 3.08 -46.25 2.21
CA ALA A 756 3.94 -45.56 3.15
C ALA A 756 5.44 -45.73 2.87
N ASP A 757 5.83 -46.05 1.62
CA ASP A 757 7.22 -46.11 1.17
C ASP A 757 7.48 -45.00 0.17
N GLY A 758 8.04 -43.87 0.59
CA GLY A 758 8.38 -42.74 -0.26
C GLY A 758 9.37 -43.00 -1.42
N LYS A 759 9.80 -44.27 -1.61
CA LYS A 759 10.63 -44.72 -2.73
C LYS A 759 9.82 -45.32 -3.87
N THR A 760 8.60 -45.75 -3.59
CA THR A 760 7.67 -46.33 -4.55
C THR A 760 6.67 -45.28 -5.06
N ARG A 761 6.00 -45.54 -6.17
CA ARG A 761 4.89 -44.74 -6.66
C ARG A 761 4.01 -45.56 -7.62
N TRP A 762 2.78 -45.18 -7.73
CA TRP A 762 1.92 -45.50 -8.83
C TRP A 762 2.05 -44.48 -9.94
N GLU A 763 2.06 -44.93 -11.21
CA GLU A 763 2.14 -44.06 -12.39
C GLU A 763 1.38 -44.69 -13.55
N THR A 764 0.56 -43.91 -14.27
CA THR A 764 -0.15 -44.42 -15.47
C THR A 764 0.82 -44.68 -16.62
N LYS A 765 0.54 -45.70 -17.44
CA LYS A 765 1.32 -46.02 -18.59
C LYS A 765 1.13 -45.01 -19.75
N SER A 766 -0.03 -44.39 -19.80
CA SER A 766 -0.40 -43.42 -20.82
C SER A 766 -0.54 -42.02 -20.25
N ASP A 767 -0.54 -41.03 -21.14
CA ASP A 767 -0.90 -39.65 -20.77
C ASP A 767 -2.24 -39.58 -20.05
N GLN A 768 -2.41 -38.55 -19.24
CA GLN A 768 -3.65 -38.30 -18.53
C GLN A 768 -4.84 -38.14 -19.49
N LYS A 769 -5.90 -38.90 -19.28
CA LYS A 769 -7.15 -38.87 -20.04
C LYS A 769 -8.33 -38.56 -19.11
N LYS A 770 -9.30 -37.84 -19.64
CA LYS A 770 -10.57 -37.61 -18.93
C LYS A 770 -11.20 -38.95 -18.53
N GLY A 771 -11.65 -39.03 -17.28
CA GLY A 771 -12.29 -40.21 -16.72
C GLY A 771 -11.31 -41.23 -16.12
N MET A 772 -9.99 -41.06 -16.24
CA MET A 772 -9.07 -41.86 -15.45
C MET A 772 -9.33 -41.68 -13.97
N TRP A 773 -9.24 -42.75 -13.19
CA TRP A 773 -9.52 -42.73 -11.76
C TRP A 773 -8.52 -43.55 -10.95
N TYR A 774 -8.37 -43.12 -9.68
CA TYR A 774 -7.66 -43.81 -8.62
C TYR A 774 -8.59 -43.95 -7.41
N GLN A 775 -8.75 -45.14 -6.84
CA GLN A 775 -9.74 -45.44 -5.84
C GLN A 775 -9.12 -46.14 -4.63
N ILE A 776 -9.55 -45.76 -3.45
CA ILE A 776 -9.11 -46.30 -2.17
C ILE A 776 -10.34 -46.83 -1.42
N GLU A 777 -10.23 -48.01 -0.89
CA GLU A 777 -11.16 -48.57 0.11
C GLU A 777 -10.47 -48.56 1.47
N LEU A 778 -11.07 -47.85 2.42
CA LEU A 778 -10.62 -47.77 3.81
C LEU A 778 -11.06 -49.02 4.57
N PRO A 779 -10.29 -49.52 5.55
CA PRO A 779 -10.69 -50.65 6.39
C PRO A 779 -12.00 -50.39 7.15
N VAL A 780 -12.16 -49.17 7.64
CA VAL A 780 -13.34 -48.69 8.37
C VAL A 780 -13.83 -47.40 7.76
N ALA A 781 -15.17 -47.25 7.65
CA ALA A 781 -15.75 -45.97 7.21
C ALA A 781 -15.33 -44.83 8.17
N SER A 782 -14.75 -43.82 7.63
CA SER A 782 -14.12 -42.70 8.37
C SER A 782 -14.61 -41.36 7.89
N LYS A 783 -14.67 -40.38 8.78
CA LYS A 783 -15.00 -38.99 8.44
C LYS A 783 -13.76 -38.32 7.78
N VAL A 784 -13.86 -37.95 6.54
CA VAL A 784 -12.75 -37.39 5.75
C VAL A 784 -13.04 -35.94 5.42
N GLY A 785 -12.11 -35.04 5.73
CA GLY A 785 -12.19 -33.61 5.47
C GLY A 785 -11.40 -33.15 4.23
N GLY A 786 -10.57 -34.04 3.66
CA GLY A 786 -9.79 -33.76 2.48
C GLY A 786 -8.80 -34.86 2.14
N ILE A 787 -8.09 -34.66 1.04
CA ILE A 787 -7.03 -35.56 0.57
C ILE A 787 -5.77 -34.78 0.22
N ARG A 788 -4.63 -35.43 0.31
CA ARG A 788 -3.34 -34.96 -0.17
C ARG A 788 -2.67 -36.05 -1.00
N MET A 789 -2.24 -35.70 -2.19
CA MET A 789 -1.41 -36.55 -3.08
C MET A 789 -0.04 -35.93 -3.19
N ASP A 790 0.99 -36.65 -2.81
CA ASP A 790 2.39 -36.28 -3.00
C ASP A 790 2.93 -36.97 -4.26
N LEU A 791 3.57 -36.20 -5.12
CA LEU A 791 4.17 -36.60 -6.40
C LEU A 791 5.62 -36.11 -6.52
N SER A 792 6.30 -35.89 -5.38
CA SER A 792 7.63 -35.26 -5.33
C SER A 792 8.66 -35.96 -6.18
N SER A 793 8.56 -37.28 -6.36
CA SER A 793 9.45 -38.04 -7.27
C SER A 793 9.14 -37.85 -8.76
N ARG A 794 7.98 -37.26 -9.09
CA ARG A 794 7.53 -37.01 -10.47
C ARG A 794 6.82 -35.66 -10.57
N PRO A 795 7.53 -34.52 -10.39
CA PRO A 795 6.93 -33.22 -10.11
C PRO A 795 5.96 -32.68 -11.18
N SER A 796 6.07 -33.14 -12.43
CA SER A 796 5.19 -32.72 -13.53
C SER A 796 3.96 -33.61 -13.74
N ALA A 797 3.88 -34.77 -13.05
CA ALA A 797 2.86 -35.78 -13.29
C ALA A 797 1.57 -35.57 -12.47
N PHE A 798 1.30 -34.35 -12.02
CA PHE A 798 0.11 -34.03 -11.24
C PHE A 798 -1.14 -33.82 -12.09
N PRO A 799 -2.35 -34.17 -11.57
CA PRO A 799 -3.60 -33.97 -12.28
C PRO A 799 -3.95 -32.48 -12.35
N LYS A 800 -4.27 -32.00 -13.55
CA LYS A 800 -4.62 -30.56 -13.76
C LYS A 800 -5.98 -30.21 -13.21
N ASN A 801 -6.98 -31.10 -13.38
CA ASN A 801 -8.34 -30.90 -12.89
C ASN A 801 -8.96 -32.26 -12.56
N TYR A 802 -9.47 -32.37 -11.33
CA TYR A 802 -10.03 -33.62 -10.84
C TYR A 802 -11.15 -33.41 -9.85
N LYS A 803 -12.05 -34.41 -9.75
CA LYS A 803 -13.08 -34.50 -8.72
C LYS A 803 -12.75 -35.60 -7.73
N VAL A 804 -13.24 -35.43 -6.51
CA VAL A 804 -13.18 -36.43 -5.46
C VAL A 804 -14.60 -36.83 -5.07
N GLU A 805 -14.83 -38.10 -5.04
CA GLU A 805 -16.13 -38.70 -4.70
C GLU A 805 -15.95 -39.70 -3.55
N GLY A 806 -16.93 -39.77 -2.65
CA GLY A 806 -17.00 -40.71 -1.56
C GLY A 806 -18.15 -41.72 -1.74
N SER A 807 -18.02 -42.88 -1.12
CA SER A 807 -19.07 -43.89 -1.08
C SER A 807 -18.96 -44.71 0.18
N LEU A 808 -20.08 -45.26 0.66
CA LEU A 808 -20.12 -46.21 1.76
C LEU A 808 -20.13 -47.68 1.30
N ASP A 809 -20.60 -47.93 0.08
CA ASP A 809 -20.81 -49.28 -0.47
C ASP A 809 -20.03 -49.54 -1.78
N GLY A 810 -19.27 -48.58 -2.28
CA GLY A 810 -18.53 -48.65 -3.54
C GLY A 810 -19.41 -48.60 -4.80
N LYS A 811 -20.73 -48.46 -4.65
CA LYS A 811 -21.71 -48.44 -5.75
C LYS A 811 -22.40 -47.10 -5.89
N LYS A 812 -22.84 -46.48 -4.79
CA LYS A 812 -23.48 -45.15 -4.78
C LYS A 812 -22.47 -44.13 -4.35
N TRP A 813 -22.19 -43.18 -5.26
CA TRP A 813 -21.16 -42.14 -5.09
C TRP A 813 -21.79 -40.81 -4.82
N PHE A 814 -21.21 -40.05 -3.92
CA PHE A 814 -21.55 -38.65 -3.65
C PHE A 814 -20.32 -37.75 -3.81
N ALA A 815 -20.53 -36.55 -4.27
CA ALA A 815 -19.45 -35.58 -4.44
C ALA A 815 -18.90 -35.12 -3.09
N LEU A 816 -17.58 -35.07 -2.97
CA LEU A 816 -16.83 -34.48 -1.88
C LEU A 816 -16.25 -33.13 -2.28
N GLY A 817 -15.76 -33.02 -3.53
CA GLY A 817 -15.21 -31.78 -4.06
C GLY A 817 -14.66 -31.94 -5.47
N SER A 818 -14.36 -30.81 -6.08
CA SER A 818 -13.61 -30.73 -7.34
C SER A 818 -12.56 -29.66 -7.19
N THR A 819 -11.36 -29.92 -7.70
CA THR A 819 -10.23 -29.00 -7.59
C THR A 819 -9.21 -29.27 -8.70
N HIS A 820 -8.15 -28.52 -8.72
CA HIS A 820 -7.06 -28.69 -9.68
C HIS A 820 -5.71 -28.77 -8.97
N GLY A 821 -4.76 -29.44 -9.61
CA GLY A 821 -3.37 -29.51 -9.16
C GLY A 821 -2.58 -28.30 -9.57
N LEU A 822 -1.80 -27.74 -8.67
CA LEU A 822 -0.94 -26.59 -8.89
C LEU A 822 0.56 -26.95 -8.85
N SER A 823 0.89 -28.11 -8.26
CA SER A 823 2.26 -28.55 -8.05
C SER A 823 2.32 -30.04 -7.78
N SER A 824 3.52 -30.57 -7.53
CA SER A 824 3.74 -31.95 -7.10
C SER A 824 3.07 -32.35 -5.78
N VAL A 825 2.51 -31.43 -5.05
CA VAL A 825 1.66 -31.70 -3.89
C VAL A 825 0.26 -31.17 -4.20
N CYS A 826 -0.69 -32.10 -4.41
CA CYS A 826 -2.08 -31.78 -4.70
C CYS A 826 -2.92 -32.00 -3.46
N GLU A 827 -3.65 -30.97 -3.07
CA GLU A 827 -4.55 -31.00 -1.92
C GLU A 827 -5.99 -30.70 -2.37
N ALA A 828 -6.94 -31.47 -1.86
CA ALA A 828 -8.36 -31.15 -1.99
C ALA A 828 -8.99 -31.10 -0.59
N TYR A 829 -9.54 -29.96 -0.23
CA TYR A 829 -10.25 -29.76 1.01
C TYR A 829 -11.76 -29.77 0.75
N PHE A 830 -12.50 -30.54 1.53
CA PHE A 830 -13.94 -30.67 1.36
C PHE A 830 -14.67 -29.61 2.18
N SER A 831 -15.71 -29.02 1.60
CA SER A 831 -16.56 -28.01 2.28
C SER A 831 -17.27 -28.59 3.50
N GLU A 832 -17.50 -29.91 3.49
CA GLU A 832 -18.13 -30.69 4.57
C GLU A 832 -17.44 -32.04 4.65
N ALA A 833 -17.01 -32.41 5.85
CA ALA A 833 -16.44 -33.75 6.10
C ALA A 833 -17.56 -34.78 6.16
N LYS A 834 -17.48 -35.79 5.27
CA LYS A 834 -18.46 -36.89 5.21
C LYS A 834 -17.84 -38.23 5.57
N VAL A 835 -18.63 -39.05 6.20
CA VAL A 835 -18.25 -40.44 6.47
C VAL A 835 -18.23 -41.22 5.16
N THR A 836 -17.06 -41.80 4.84
CA THR A 836 -16.87 -42.55 3.59
C THR A 836 -15.99 -43.77 3.83
N LYS A 837 -16.26 -44.84 3.13
CA LYS A 837 -15.45 -46.08 3.12
C LYS A 837 -14.63 -46.13 1.82
N PHE A 838 -15.13 -45.61 0.72
CA PHE A 838 -14.46 -45.57 -0.57
C PHE A 838 -14.25 -44.13 -0.99
N LEU A 839 -13.06 -43.86 -1.45
CA LEU A 839 -12.69 -42.55 -2.04
C LEU A 839 -12.28 -42.78 -3.50
N ARG A 840 -12.76 -41.99 -4.42
CA ARG A 840 -12.35 -42.04 -5.82
C ARG A 840 -11.97 -40.66 -6.31
N ILE A 841 -10.77 -40.55 -6.85
CA ILE A 841 -10.26 -39.38 -7.56
C ILE A 841 -10.43 -39.65 -9.06
N THR A 842 -11.09 -38.74 -9.78
CA THR A 842 -11.36 -38.90 -11.23
C THR A 842 -10.90 -37.65 -11.96
N LEU A 843 -10.11 -37.83 -13.03
CA LEU A 843 -9.65 -36.73 -13.87
C LEU A 843 -10.79 -36.15 -14.70
N ASN A 844 -10.94 -34.82 -14.68
CA ASN A 844 -11.93 -34.11 -15.48
C ASN A 844 -11.42 -33.76 -16.87
N ASP A 845 -10.10 -33.52 -17.00
CA ASP A 845 -9.46 -33.06 -18.24
C ASP A 845 -8.25 -33.92 -18.62
N PRO A 846 -7.93 -34.05 -19.92
CA PRO A 846 -6.73 -34.71 -20.39
C PRO A 846 -5.51 -33.79 -20.26
N THR A 847 -4.31 -34.38 -20.08
CA THR A 847 -3.02 -33.63 -20.14
C THR A 847 -2.05 -34.41 -21.03
N LYS A 848 -1.74 -33.84 -22.21
CA LYS A 848 -0.82 -34.44 -23.16
C LYS A 848 0.63 -34.38 -22.66
N GLY A 849 1.38 -35.45 -22.94
CA GLY A 849 2.80 -35.55 -22.62
C GLY A 849 3.09 -35.75 -21.15
N GLN A 850 2.09 -36.02 -20.32
CA GLN A 850 2.25 -36.21 -18.90
C GLN A 850 1.43 -37.41 -18.40
N PRO A 851 2.07 -38.42 -17.79
CA PRO A 851 1.34 -39.44 -17.01
C PRO A 851 0.73 -38.85 -15.77
N TRP A 852 -0.11 -39.59 -15.09
CA TRP A 852 -0.56 -39.28 -13.72
C TRP A 852 0.20 -40.21 -12.76
N ALA A 853 0.81 -39.60 -11.72
CA ALA A 853 1.52 -40.36 -10.69
C ALA A 853 1.00 -40.00 -9.29
N ILE A 854 1.14 -40.92 -8.36
CA ILE A 854 0.96 -40.72 -6.93
C ILE A 854 2.08 -41.47 -6.23
N GLN A 855 2.91 -40.74 -5.46
CA GLN A 855 3.96 -41.33 -4.63
C GLN A 855 3.41 -41.71 -3.28
N GLU A 856 2.67 -40.78 -2.66
CA GLU A 856 1.99 -41.03 -1.40
C GLU A 856 0.64 -40.32 -1.35
N PHE A 857 -0.36 -41.05 -0.84
CA PHE A 857 -1.71 -40.57 -0.59
C PHE A 857 -1.98 -40.45 0.90
N GLN A 858 -2.53 -39.34 1.33
CA GLN A 858 -2.84 -39.05 2.72
C GLN A 858 -4.27 -38.52 2.85
N LEU A 859 -4.93 -38.84 3.97
CA LEU A 859 -6.21 -38.28 4.34
C LEU A 859 -6.02 -37.06 5.25
N ILE A 860 -6.82 -36.04 5.05
CA ILE A 860 -6.90 -34.87 5.92
C ILE A 860 -8.09 -35.07 6.84
N ALA A 861 -7.84 -35.31 8.14
CA ALA A 861 -8.88 -35.39 9.14
C ALA A 861 -9.34 -33.96 9.50
N LEU A 862 -10.66 -33.74 9.65
CA LEU A 862 -11.18 -32.60 10.40
C LEU A 862 -11.32 -32.98 11.85
N LYS A 863 -10.93 -32.12 12.78
CA LYS A 863 -11.19 -32.31 14.21
C LYS A 863 -12.68 -32.35 14.51
#